data_16bd883ce6991a080ada2c51a1ac5335
#
_entry.id   16bd883ce6991a080ada2c51a1ac5335
#
_cell.length_a   1.000
_cell.length_b   1.000
_cell.length_c   1.000
_cell.angle_alpha   90.00
_cell.angle_beta   90.00
_cell.angle_gamma   90.00
#
_symmetry.space_group_name_H-M   'P 1'
#
loop_
_entity.id
_entity.type
_entity.pdbx_description
1 polymer ?
#
loop_
_entity_poly.entity_id
_entity_poly.type
_entity_poly.pdbx_seq_one_letter_code
_entity_poly.pdbx_strand_id
1 'polypeptide(L)'
;MAQTLFVEVFPIIARPKDISAYIPHLRDGAPPQVGARLAYRLSQAVGGGWAWWRGGLLTDSPASEVQLNITLDILRPQFADVLNDVQGIEAVQDWHVTPDAEVAFSLQTTLREREHALRHALKKFAVPLPNGRIAREPFLQGWVVDGEPAVSLSIRSHVTTAKTLQETLIARNETLKNAIGWRVMDITSPSLIGTITAIRGVVAQHRARLMGLSKRDVMQTLIQNAPDGEVVVSVSVGTHEYEYVASALAVVVSTQASDLERFDIPPAQAYKLIRLAPHVRADLVKALSDVLKADGIIGSAYNSRTHDKLFSHLDFKPSLVYAENRVRPHDPKTIGDDFMKCKPYRKHARFNDRPIKIAVINALEESIEDFIEALRRLLEKQFGFAIEMIKERKIKVLTPKNVESAVRVIEKEAPDVLLAFFTEAPNGEDADESQAKHLKTLTLSKGIATQIVTLATMHDLNAMPYVAMSLLAKTGNVPFALAEPLEYADYVVGLGFIRERMSKGDRVTAITRIYQSDGVFVRYTVDSLDLERDEPVPYILLQTVLPIQTFEKKRVLLHHDGEIAQEMLQLLGKWGATLHAQLIPIEILRHHTPRVYGLSKSVTQPEWGSTFFVNASEAFVVSSVPSADSTAQPLHVRVSPDHLSIEAAVYSVLAWTLLYYGAWGMPRLPVTIHAAEDMAEWLAKGYLPAQREGDVPFWL
;
A
#
# COMPACT_ATOMS: atom_id res chain seq x y z
N MET A 1 -11.95 25.46 -18.93
CA MET A 1 -10.60 25.79 -18.40
C MET A 1 -10.10 24.55 -17.67
N ALA A 2 -8.89 24.08 -17.96
CA ALA A 2 -8.30 22.97 -17.25
C ALA A 2 -8.21 23.30 -15.75
N GLN A 3 -8.43 22.31 -14.89
CA GLN A 3 -8.35 22.42 -13.46
C GLN A 3 -6.91 22.77 -13.06
N THR A 4 -6.70 23.75 -12.18
CA THR A 4 -5.37 23.98 -11.62
C THR A 4 -5.06 22.86 -10.64
N LEU A 5 -3.90 22.22 -10.79
CA LEU A 5 -3.44 21.16 -9.90
C LEU A 5 -2.41 21.70 -8.90
N PHE A 6 -2.35 21.11 -7.71
CA PHE A 6 -1.23 21.26 -6.78
C PHE A 6 -0.99 19.94 -6.03
N VAL A 7 0.22 19.76 -5.50
CA VAL A 7 0.67 18.55 -4.81
C VAL A 7 1.20 18.88 -3.41
N GLU A 8 1.11 17.95 -2.47
CA GLU A 8 1.66 18.06 -1.10
C GLU A 8 3.21 18.01 -1.09
N VAL A 9 3.89 18.58 -2.09
CA VAL A 9 5.34 18.61 -2.20
C VAL A 9 5.80 20.06 -2.29
N PHE A 10 6.88 20.39 -1.57
CA PHE A 10 7.39 21.73 -1.37
C PHE A 10 8.90 21.76 -1.62
N PRO A 11 9.45 22.72 -2.38
CA PRO A 11 10.90 22.87 -2.52
C PRO A 11 11.53 23.24 -1.19
N ILE A 12 12.68 22.66 -0.86
CA ILE A 12 13.52 23.05 0.28
C ILE A 12 14.35 24.24 -0.14
N ILE A 13 14.16 25.40 0.51
CA ILE A 13 14.87 26.65 0.20
C ILE A 13 16.00 26.96 1.19
N ALA A 14 15.88 26.48 2.44
CA ALA A 14 16.96 26.57 3.41
C ALA A 14 17.99 25.47 3.13
N ARG A 15 18.95 25.77 2.25
CA ARG A 15 20.03 24.82 1.90
C ARG A 15 21.25 25.09 2.77
N PRO A 16 21.92 24.04 3.28
CA PRO A 16 23.23 24.19 3.87
C PRO A 16 24.22 24.68 2.80
N LYS A 17 25.08 25.64 3.17
CA LYS A 17 26.03 26.23 2.22
C LYS A 17 27.09 25.22 1.78
N ASP A 18 27.56 24.41 2.73
CA ASP A 18 28.59 23.40 2.51
C ASP A 18 28.21 22.13 3.30
N ILE A 19 28.17 20.98 2.62
CA ILE A 19 28.03 19.69 3.24
C ILE A 19 29.32 18.90 3.01
N SER A 20 29.94 18.41 4.07
CA SER A 20 31.07 17.49 4.01
C SER A 20 30.59 16.06 4.26
N ALA A 21 31.25 15.10 3.65
CA ALA A 21 30.94 13.68 3.79
C ALA A 21 32.09 12.90 4.45
N TYR A 22 31.74 11.90 5.25
CA TYR A 22 32.67 11.02 5.93
C TYR A 22 32.19 9.57 5.80
N ILE A 23 33.11 8.63 5.75
CA ILE A 23 32.84 7.19 5.74
C ILE A 23 33.24 6.62 7.10
N PRO A 24 32.30 6.11 7.89
CA PRO A 24 32.62 5.33 9.08
C PRO A 24 32.99 3.91 8.68
N HIS A 25 34.10 3.38 9.20
CA HIS A 25 34.49 2.00 9.06
C HIS A 25 33.70 1.15 10.07
N LEU A 26 32.69 0.43 9.58
CA LEU A 26 31.86 -0.44 10.39
C LEU A 26 32.38 -1.87 10.37
N ARG A 27 32.23 -2.62 11.48
CA ARG A 27 32.51 -4.06 11.52
C ARG A 27 31.51 -4.81 10.63
N ASP A 28 31.93 -5.94 10.08
CA ASP A 28 31.05 -6.84 9.36
C ASP A 28 29.87 -7.28 10.25
N GLY A 29 28.67 -7.18 9.73
CA GLY A 29 27.44 -7.49 10.47
C GLY A 29 26.97 -6.40 11.44
N ALA A 30 27.55 -5.19 11.40
CA ALA A 30 27.05 -4.06 12.18
C ALA A 30 25.57 -3.77 11.88
N PRO A 31 24.73 -3.53 12.90
CA PRO A 31 23.32 -3.24 12.70
C PRO A 31 23.10 -1.98 11.82
N PRO A 32 22.12 -1.96 10.91
CA PRO A 32 21.90 -0.84 9.96
C PRO A 32 21.71 0.54 10.64
N GLN A 33 21.24 0.56 11.89
CA GLN A 33 20.99 1.77 12.67
C GLN A 33 22.24 2.40 13.29
N VAL A 34 23.40 1.73 13.27
CA VAL A 34 24.64 2.24 13.88
C VAL A 34 25.01 3.60 13.30
N GLY A 35 24.93 3.76 11.99
CA GLY A 35 25.27 5.02 11.32
C GLY A 35 24.38 6.20 11.74
N ALA A 36 23.07 6.01 11.80
CA ALA A 36 22.14 7.07 12.25
C ALA A 36 22.37 7.45 13.73
N ARG A 37 22.71 6.48 14.57
CA ARG A 37 23.06 6.73 15.98
C ARG A 37 24.38 7.45 16.10
N LEU A 38 25.38 7.06 15.31
CA LEU A 38 26.67 7.75 15.25
C LEU A 38 26.48 9.21 14.86
N ALA A 39 25.72 9.50 13.78
CA ALA A 39 25.40 10.86 13.37
C ALA A 39 24.78 11.68 14.51
N TYR A 40 23.81 11.11 15.22
CA TYR A 40 23.19 11.76 16.38
C TYR A 40 24.20 12.04 17.52
N ARG A 41 25.09 11.08 17.83
CA ARG A 41 26.10 11.27 18.89
C ARG A 41 27.15 12.31 18.51
N LEU A 42 27.56 12.34 17.25
CA LEU A 42 28.48 13.37 16.75
C LEU A 42 27.84 14.75 16.83
N SER A 43 26.56 14.90 16.47
CA SER A 43 25.88 16.20 16.61
C SER A 43 25.87 16.73 18.04
N GLN A 44 25.80 15.85 19.04
CA GLN A 44 25.84 16.23 20.46
C GLN A 44 27.25 16.54 20.96
N ALA A 45 28.28 15.89 20.41
CA ALA A 45 29.66 16.00 20.90
C ALA A 45 30.47 17.06 20.15
N VAL A 46 30.31 17.18 18.84
CA VAL A 46 31.05 18.09 17.98
C VAL A 46 30.25 19.34 17.67
N GLY A 47 28.90 19.25 17.73
CA GLY A 47 27.97 20.29 17.31
C GLY A 47 27.65 20.19 15.82
N GLY A 48 26.78 21.13 15.34
CA GLY A 48 26.31 21.14 13.96
C GLY A 48 25.29 20.07 13.60
N GLY A 49 24.84 20.10 12.36
CA GLY A 49 23.96 19.08 11.78
C GLY A 49 24.75 17.86 11.35
N TRP A 50 24.27 16.67 11.71
CA TRP A 50 24.83 15.40 11.25
C TRP A 50 23.70 14.49 10.77
N ALA A 51 23.90 13.88 9.60
CA ALA A 51 22.94 12.97 9.00
C ALA A 51 23.61 11.67 8.52
N TRP A 52 22.85 10.60 8.48
CA TRP A 52 23.28 9.31 7.91
C TRP A 52 22.67 9.13 6.52
N TRP A 53 23.50 8.84 5.52
CA TRP A 53 23.04 8.66 4.15
C TRP A 53 23.92 7.67 3.38
N ARG A 54 23.32 6.63 2.80
CA ARG A 54 23.96 5.62 1.93
C ARG A 54 25.32 5.08 2.44
N GLY A 55 25.39 4.78 3.74
CA GLY A 55 26.62 4.25 4.33
C GLY A 55 27.63 5.30 4.77
N GLY A 56 27.33 6.60 4.58
CA GLY A 56 28.17 7.72 4.97
C GLY A 56 27.51 8.68 5.95
N LEU A 57 28.32 9.53 6.54
CA LEU A 57 27.92 10.65 7.39
C LEU A 57 27.99 11.96 6.58
N LEU A 58 26.99 12.80 6.74
CA LEU A 58 26.92 14.14 6.16
C LEU A 58 26.90 15.18 7.28
N THR A 59 27.60 16.30 7.12
CA THR A 59 27.59 17.40 8.11
C THR A 59 27.79 18.76 7.46
N ASP A 60 27.17 19.80 8.03
CA ASP A 60 27.41 21.22 7.75
C ASP A 60 28.52 21.84 8.62
N SER A 61 29.08 21.07 9.53
CA SER A 61 30.11 21.50 10.48
C SER A 61 31.32 20.55 10.37
N PRO A 62 32.15 20.70 9.32
CA PRO A 62 33.26 19.80 9.07
C PRO A 62 34.30 19.85 10.19
N ALA A 63 34.80 18.66 10.55
CA ALA A 63 35.85 18.47 11.53
C ALA A 63 36.97 17.60 10.91
N SER A 64 38.19 17.75 11.44
CA SER A 64 39.30 16.90 10.97
C SER A 64 39.08 15.43 11.37
N GLU A 65 39.59 14.48 10.57
CA GLU A 65 39.52 13.05 10.87
C GLU A 65 40.09 12.74 12.25
N VAL A 66 41.19 13.40 12.62
CA VAL A 66 41.82 13.25 13.93
C VAL A 66 40.86 13.63 15.05
N GLN A 67 40.17 14.77 14.90
CA GLN A 67 39.20 15.23 15.89
C GLN A 67 38.01 14.26 16.00
N LEU A 68 37.49 13.76 14.85
CA LEU A 68 36.37 12.81 14.84
C LEU A 68 36.74 11.49 15.48
N ASN A 69 37.92 10.97 15.20
CA ASN A 69 38.40 9.69 15.79
C ASN A 69 38.68 9.83 17.29
N ILE A 70 39.25 10.96 17.76
CA ILE A 70 39.37 11.26 19.20
C ILE A 70 37.99 11.33 19.85
N THR A 71 37.02 12.02 19.21
CA THR A 71 35.67 12.10 19.73
C THR A 71 35.01 10.73 19.80
N LEU A 72 35.17 9.88 18.78
CA LEU A 72 34.69 8.51 18.76
C LEU A 72 35.27 7.68 19.93
N ASP A 73 36.55 7.81 20.21
CA ASP A 73 37.21 7.10 21.34
C ASP A 73 36.65 7.54 22.70
N ILE A 74 36.29 8.83 22.85
CA ILE A 74 35.63 9.37 24.06
C ILE A 74 34.19 8.86 24.20
N LEU A 75 33.46 8.77 23.09
CA LEU A 75 32.05 8.35 23.09
C LEU A 75 31.87 6.83 23.22
N ARG A 76 32.80 6.04 22.71
CA ARG A 76 32.73 4.57 22.67
C ARG A 76 32.53 3.91 24.05
N PRO A 77 33.23 4.29 25.13
CA PRO A 77 32.93 3.74 26.46
C PRO A 77 31.56 4.09 27.02
N GLN A 78 31.02 5.24 26.61
CA GLN A 78 29.72 5.74 27.09
C GLN A 78 28.52 5.11 26.34
N PHE A 79 28.74 4.66 25.11
CA PHE A 79 27.72 4.14 24.18
C PHE A 79 28.21 2.87 23.50
N ALA A 80 28.76 1.94 24.29
CA ALA A 80 29.39 0.72 23.79
C ALA A 80 28.42 -0.18 23.00
N ASP A 81 27.15 -0.19 23.38
CA ASP A 81 26.08 -0.93 22.69
C ASP A 81 25.83 -0.46 21.24
N VAL A 82 26.33 0.73 20.89
CA VAL A 82 26.12 1.34 19.57
C VAL A 82 27.45 1.55 18.83
N LEU A 83 28.46 2.04 19.53
CA LEU A 83 29.68 2.55 18.90
C LEU A 83 30.84 1.53 18.87
N ASN A 84 30.69 0.37 19.51
CA ASN A 84 31.74 -0.69 19.44
C ASN A 84 31.91 -1.25 18.02
N ASP A 85 30.89 -1.13 17.18
CA ASP A 85 30.95 -1.56 15.79
C ASP A 85 31.59 -0.53 14.85
N VAL A 86 31.92 0.68 15.35
CA VAL A 86 32.57 1.74 14.58
C VAL A 86 34.04 1.74 14.86
N GLN A 87 34.86 1.40 13.87
CA GLN A 87 36.33 1.29 13.99
C GLN A 87 37.04 2.63 13.82
N GLY A 88 36.56 3.47 12.92
CA GLY A 88 37.11 4.79 12.62
C GLY A 88 36.22 5.58 11.67
N ILE A 89 36.58 6.83 11.43
CA ILE A 89 35.86 7.75 10.51
C ILE A 89 36.91 8.42 9.62
N GLU A 90 36.66 8.41 8.30
CA GLU A 90 37.53 8.97 7.25
C GLU A 90 36.78 10.02 6.44
N ALA A 91 37.44 11.12 6.07
CA ALA A 91 36.84 12.15 5.22
C ALA A 91 36.78 11.71 3.75
N VAL A 92 35.68 11.98 3.07
CA VAL A 92 35.58 11.74 1.63
C VAL A 92 36.24 12.91 0.90
N GLN A 93 37.33 12.63 0.16
CA GLN A 93 37.96 13.61 -0.69
C GLN A 93 37.13 13.87 -1.94
N ASP A 94 37.18 15.11 -2.45
CA ASP A 94 36.47 15.52 -3.67
C ASP A 94 34.95 15.24 -3.64
N TRP A 95 34.34 15.36 -2.45
CA TRP A 95 32.91 15.19 -2.28
C TRP A 95 32.10 16.30 -2.97
N HIS A 96 31.14 15.91 -3.80
CA HIS A 96 30.17 16.82 -4.40
C HIS A 96 28.77 16.55 -3.83
N VAL A 97 28.14 17.60 -3.35
CA VAL A 97 26.79 17.50 -2.78
C VAL A 97 25.79 17.20 -3.88
N THR A 98 25.02 16.14 -3.71
CA THR A 98 23.91 15.78 -4.60
C THR A 98 22.57 16.22 -4.01
N PRO A 99 21.53 16.48 -4.84
CA PRO A 99 20.19 16.80 -4.32
C PRO A 99 19.64 15.77 -3.33
N ASP A 100 19.88 14.48 -3.55
CA ASP A 100 19.51 13.41 -2.62
C ASP A 100 20.19 13.53 -1.26
N ALA A 101 21.48 13.92 -1.25
CA ALA A 101 22.23 14.14 -0.02
C ALA A 101 21.70 15.36 0.73
N GLU A 102 21.39 16.46 0.03
CA GLU A 102 20.75 17.66 0.62
C GLU A 102 19.41 17.31 1.25
N VAL A 103 18.57 16.53 0.56
CA VAL A 103 17.28 16.05 1.10
C VAL A 103 17.49 15.24 2.37
N ALA A 104 18.37 14.24 2.33
CA ALA A 104 18.66 13.38 3.48
C ALA A 104 19.18 14.18 4.68
N PHE A 105 20.08 15.13 4.43
CA PHE A 105 20.61 16.03 5.45
C PHE A 105 19.51 16.89 6.05
N SER A 106 18.71 17.57 5.22
CA SER A 106 17.64 18.47 5.68
C SER A 106 16.58 17.74 6.51
N LEU A 107 16.19 16.50 6.13
CA LEU A 107 15.23 15.69 6.88
C LEU A 107 15.73 15.33 8.27
N GLN A 108 17.02 14.98 8.41
CA GLN A 108 17.59 14.50 9.66
C GLN A 108 18.10 15.62 10.58
N THR A 109 18.18 16.83 10.07
CA THR A 109 18.65 18.01 10.81
C THR A 109 17.54 19.07 10.89
N THR A 110 17.51 20.01 9.97
CA THR A 110 16.63 21.20 9.97
C THR A 110 15.15 20.87 10.16
N LEU A 111 14.62 19.88 9.42
CA LEU A 111 13.21 19.48 9.51
C LEU A 111 12.92 18.71 10.80
N ARG A 112 13.86 17.88 11.26
CA ARG A 112 13.73 17.15 12.54
C ARG A 112 13.64 18.09 13.73
N GLU A 113 14.40 19.18 13.75
CA GLU A 113 14.33 20.18 14.81
C GLU A 113 12.94 20.85 14.91
N ARG A 114 12.18 20.89 13.82
CA ARG A 114 10.82 21.44 13.75
C ARG A 114 9.72 20.43 14.07
N GLU A 115 10.05 19.19 14.35
CA GLU A 115 9.07 18.12 14.58
C GLU A 115 8.08 18.47 15.70
N HIS A 116 8.55 19.08 16.79
CA HIS A 116 7.68 19.49 17.90
C HIS A 116 6.69 20.60 17.47
N ALA A 117 7.15 21.60 16.72
CA ALA A 117 6.30 22.68 16.23
C ALA A 117 5.24 22.18 15.22
N LEU A 118 5.64 21.26 14.34
CA LEU A 118 4.72 20.60 13.39
C LEU A 118 3.63 19.80 14.11
N ARG A 119 3.99 19.05 15.14
CA ARG A 119 3.00 18.34 15.97
C ARG A 119 2.08 19.27 16.70
N HIS A 120 2.62 20.33 17.26
CA HIS A 120 1.81 21.35 17.95
C HIS A 120 0.79 21.98 16.99
N ALA A 121 1.17 22.26 15.73
CA ALA A 121 0.27 22.78 14.72
C ALA A 121 -0.91 21.84 14.42
N LEU A 122 -0.70 20.51 14.50
CA LEU A 122 -1.76 19.52 14.27
C LEU A 122 -2.60 19.20 15.51
N LYS A 123 -2.13 19.54 16.72
CA LYS A 123 -2.82 19.18 17.97
C LYS A 123 -4.27 19.66 18.03
N LYS A 124 -4.56 20.85 17.47
CA LYS A 124 -5.91 21.43 17.39
C LYS A 124 -6.87 20.67 16.48
N PHE A 125 -6.36 19.78 15.62
CA PHE A 125 -7.14 18.98 14.69
C PHE A 125 -7.37 17.55 15.19
N ALA A 126 -6.98 17.24 16.44
CA ALA A 126 -7.37 15.97 17.06
C ALA A 126 -8.90 15.92 17.23
N VAL A 127 -9.51 14.80 16.90
CA VAL A 127 -10.97 14.65 16.93
C VAL A 127 -11.34 13.62 17.98
N PRO A 128 -12.21 13.99 18.94
CA PRO A 128 -12.70 13.05 19.94
C PRO A 128 -13.66 12.02 19.31
N LEU A 129 -13.60 10.81 19.82
CA LEU A 129 -14.51 9.70 19.57
C LEU A 129 -15.06 9.18 20.90
N PRO A 130 -16.22 8.52 20.93
CA PRO A 130 -16.62 7.74 22.11
C PRO A 130 -15.51 6.75 22.46
N ASN A 131 -15.05 6.80 23.72
CA ASN A 131 -13.93 5.99 24.26
C ASN A 131 -12.59 6.07 23.51
N GLY A 132 -12.46 6.99 22.53
CA GLY A 132 -11.26 7.15 21.73
C GLY A 132 -11.00 8.57 21.26
N ARG A 133 -9.97 8.71 20.45
CA ARG A 133 -9.66 9.94 19.70
C ARG A 133 -8.91 9.60 18.43
N ILE A 134 -9.03 10.46 17.43
CA ILE A 134 -8.15 10.42 16.26
C ILE A 134 -7.02 11.42 16.49
N ALA A 135 -5.82 10.90 16.62
CA ALA A 135 -4.59 11.70 16.64
C ALA A 135 -4.12 11.94 15.20
N ARG A 136 -3.62 13.16 14.94
CA ARG A 136 -3.04 13.56 13.65
C ARG A 136 -1.57 13.81 13.84
N GLU A 137 -0.72 13.18 13.02
CA GLU A 137 0.71 13.33 13.08
C GLU A 137 1.29 13.77 11.74
N PRO A 138 2.33 14.64 11.75
CA PRO A 138 3.03 15.00 10.54
C PRO A 138 3.84 13.79 10.04
N PHE A 139 3.85 13.61 8.73
CA PHE A 139 4.71 12.68 8.06
C PHE A 139 5.45 13.40 6.93
N LEU A 140 6.78 13.42 7.01
CA LEU A 140 7.65 14.09 6.07
C LEU A 140 8.41 13.04 5.27
N GLN A 141 8.51 13.27 3.96
CA GLN A 141 9.30 12.42 3.07
C GLN A 141 10.05 13.30 2.07
N GLY A 142 11.32 12.99 1.85
CA GLY A 142 12.17 13.71 0.92
C GLY A 142 12.00 13.27 -0.53
N TRP A 143 12.19 14.20 -1.43
CA TRP A 143 12.10 14.02 -2.88
C TRP A 143 13.15 14.83 -3.60
N VAL A 144 13.53 14.41 -4.80
CA VAL A 144 14.27 15.24 -5.74
C VAL A 144 13.36 15.49 -6.93
N VAL A 145 12.84 16.71 -7.03
CA VAL A 145 11.89 17.14 -8.07
C VAL A 145 12.63 17.96 -9.11
N ASP A 146 12.71 17.45 -10.33
CA ASP A 146 13.43 18.11 -11.45
C ASP A 146 14.86 18.56 -11.06
N GLY A 147 15.57 17.70 -10.31
CA GLY A 147 16.93 17.97 -9.83
C GLY A 147 17.03 18.82 -8.57
N GLU A 148 15.92 19.30 -8.01
CA GLU A 148 15.88 20.16 -6.85
C GLU A 148 15.39 19.43 -5.58
N PRO A 149 16.00 19.67 -4.40
CA PRO A 149 15.58 19.06 -3.18
C PRO A 149 14.20 19.55 -2.75
N ALA A 150 13.35 18.60 -2.36
CA ALA A 150 11.97 18.87 -1.96
C ALA A 150 11.53 17.96 -0.81
N VAL A 151 10.45 18.34 -0.13
CA VAL A 151 9.83 17.57 0.95
C VAL A 151 8.33 17.51 0.74
N SER A 152 7.74 16.34 0.93
CA SER A 152 6.29 16.23 1.06
C SER A 152 5.86 16.34 2.51
N LEU A 153 4.76 17.08 2.73
CA LEU A 153 4.09 17.21 4.01
C LEU A 153 2.79 16.45 3.97
N SER A 154 2.72 15.39 4.73
CA SER A 154 1.54 14.52 4.79
C SER A 154 1.07 14.32 6.22
N ILE A 155 -0.08 13.70 6.40
CA ILE A 155 -0.69 13.48 7.71
C ILE A 155 -0.99 12.00 7.87
N ARG A 156 -0.55 11.44 8.99
CA ARG A 156 -0.97 10.13 9.47
C ARG A 156 -2.05 10.28 10.53
N SER A 157 -3.04 9.40 10.48
CA SER A 157 -4.13 9.36 11.45
C SER A 157 -4.07 8.06 12.22
N HIS A 158 -4.14 8.17 13.55
CA HIS A 158 -4.18 7.01 14.43
C HIS A 158 -5.41 7.08 15.31
N VAL A 159 -6.13 5.97 15.44
CA VAL A 159 -7.17 5.82 16.46
C VAL A 159 -6.48 5.38 17.75
N THR A 160 -6.70 6.11 18.83
CA THR A 160 -6.17 5.74 20.15
C THR A 160 -7.29 5.72 21.16
N THR A 161 -7.12 4.94 22.25
CA THR A 161 -8.02 5.03 23.38
C THR A 161 -7.99 6.43 23.99
N ALA A 162 -9.13 6.92 24.51
CA ALA A 162 -9.20 8.18 25.24
C ALA A 162 -8.50 8.07 26.60
N LYS A 163 -8.48 6.87 27.17
CA LYS A 163 -7.83 6.51 28.44
C LYS A 163 -6.40 6.05 28.20
N THR A 164 -5.56 6.23 29.21
CA THR A 164 -4.21 5.63 29.25
C THR A 164 -4.28 4.11 29.26
N LEU A 165 -3.16 3.44 28.99
CA LEU A 165 -3.09 1.98 29.09
C LEU A 165 -3.48 1.49 30.49
N GLN A 166 -3.01 2.15 31.55
CA GLN A 166 -3.36 1.82 32.93
C GLN A 166 -4.88 1.90 33.16
N GLU A 167 -5.50 3.01 32.79
CA GLU A 167 -6.95 3.21 32.94
C GLU A 167 -7.77 2.23 32.07
N THR A 168 -7.27 1.90 30.88
CA THR A 168 -7.89 0.95 29.96
C THR A 168 -7.89 -0.46 30.54
N LEU A 169 -6.76 -0.92 31.10
CA LEU A 169 -6.62 -2.22 31.73
C LEU A 169 -7.58 -2.36 32.94
N ILE A 170 -7.65 -1.32 33.80
CA ILE A 170 -8.56 -1.29 34.96
C ILE A 170 -10.02 -1.32 34.53
N ALA A 171 -10.41 -0.43 33.59
CA ALA A 171 -11.80 -0.30 33.14
C ALA A 171 -12.35 -1.58 32.50
N ARG A 172 -11.49 -2.36 31.84
CA ARG A 172 -11.87 -3.58 31.15
C ARG A 172 -11.68 -4.85 31.97
N ASN A 173 -11.13 -4.73 33.17
CA ASN A 173 -10.74 -5.87 34.00
C ASN A 173 -9.92 -6.92 33.21
N GLU A 174 -9.10 -6.44 32.30
CA GLU A 174 -8.27 -7.30 31.44
C GLU A 174 -7.05 -7.80 32.19
N THR A 175 -6.71 -9.06 31.97
CA THR A 175 -5.46 -9.60 32.51
C THR A 175 -4.28 -8.95 31.80
N LEU A 176 -3.23 -8.62 32.56
CA LEU A 176 -2.02 -7.97 32.01
C LEU A 176 -1.42 -8.75 30.83
N LYS A 177 -1.52 -10.08 30.85
CA LYS A 177 -1.02 -10.94 29.76
C LYS A 177 -1.71 -10.66 28.43
N ASN A 178 -2.96 -10.23 28.43
CA ASN A 178 -3.71 -9.92 27.22
C ASN A 178 -3.23 -8.63 26.54
N ALA A 179 -2.48 -7.77 27.25
CA ALA A 179 -1.92 -6.55 26.70
C ALA A 179 -0.63 -6.79 25.88
N ILE A 180 0.00 -7.97 26.03
CA ILE A 180 1.17 -8.32 25.21
C ILE A 180 0.71 -8.43 23.75
N GLY A 181 1.45 -7.76 22.86
CA GLY A 181 1.10 -7.62 21.44
C GLY A 181 0.27 -6.39 21.11
N TRP A 182 -0.29 -5.66 22.09
CA TRP A 182 -0.98 -4.42 21.80
C TRP A 182 -0.01 -3.35 21.32
N ARG A 183 -0.46 -2.59 20.33
CA ARG A 183 0.25 -1.38 19.90
C ARG A 183 -0.08 -0.23 20.85
N VAL A 184 0.94 0.50 21.24
CA VAL A 184 0.80 1.63 22.17
C VAL A 184 1.60 2.83 21.67
N MET A 185 1.14 3.99 22.09
CA MET A 185 1.74 5.29 21.75
C MET A 185 2.15 6.00 23.04
N ASP A 186 3.36 6.53 23.09
CA ASP A 186 3.82 7.40 24.16
C ASP A 186 3.04 8.74 24.10
N ILE A 187 2.24 9.03 25.15
CA ILE A 187 1.41 10.24 25.20
C ILE A 187 2.23 11.54 25.26
N THR A 188 3.50 11.44 25.70
CA THR A 188 4.44 12.57 25.77
C THR A 188 5.24 12.73 24.49
N SER A 189 5.31 11.70 23.67
CA SER A 189 5.98 11.66 22.36
C SER A 189 5.20 10.80 21.38
N PRO A 190 4.09 11.28 20.80
CA PRO A 190 3.17 10.48 19.99
C PRO A 190 3.77 9.80 18.77
N SER A 191 4.96 10.20 18.31
CA SER A 191 5.70 9.49 17.24
C SER A 191 6.26 8.15 17.68
N LEU A 192 6.40 7.93 18.99
CA LEU A 192 6.87 6.67 19.53
C LEU A 192 5.66 5.72 19.66
N ILE A 193 5.40 4.99 18.58
CA ILE A 193 4.43 3.91 18.56
C ILE A 193 5.20 2.60 18.55
N GLY A 194 4.88 1.71 19.47
CA GLY A 194 5.51 0.40 19.60
C GLY A 194 4.52 -0.68 19.99
N THR A 195 5.04 -1.88 20.19
CA THR A 195 4.26 -3.05 20.61
C THR A 195 4.71 -3.50 21.99
N ILE A 196 3.76 -3.79 22.88
CA ILE A 196 4.06 -4.35 24.19
C ILE A 196 4.64 -5.76 24.03
N THR A 197 5.86 -5.96 24.51
CA THR A 197 6.58 -7.25 24.43
C THR A 197 6.55 -8.01 25.75
N ALA A 198 6.55 -7.30 26.87
CA ALA A 198 6.55 -7.93 28.18
C ALA A 198 5.94 -7.03 29.27
N ILE A 199 5.47 -7.68 30.31
CA ILE A 199 5.10 -7.04 31.59
C ILE A 199 6.28 -7.21 32.53
N ARG A 200 6.82 -6.12 33.06
CA ARG A 200 8.01 -6.12 33.91
C ARG A 200 7.70 -6.20 35.41
N GLY A 201 6.50 -5.84 35.82
CA GLY A 201 6.08 -5.78 37.21
C GLY A 201 5.36 -4.48 37.54
N VAL A 202 5.56 -3.94 38.73
CA VAL A 202 4.92 -2.73 39.20
C VAL A 202 5.93 -1.61 39.49
N VAL A 203 5.46 -0.37 39.47
CA VAL A 203 6.30 0.84 39.64
C VAL A 203 7.12 0.80 40.91
N ALA A 204 6.56 0.32 42.03
CA ALA A 204 7.29 0.17 43.30
C ALA A 204 8.66 -0.53 43.13
N GLN A 205 8.73 -1.54 42.26
CA GLN A 205 9.93 -2.35 42.03
C GLN A 205 10.92 -1.68 41.05
N HIS A 206 10.48 -0.73 40.25
CA HIS A 206 11.24 -0.22 39.11
C HIS A 206 11.42 1.30 39.10
N ARG A 207 10.78 2.07 40.00
CA ARG A 207 10.76 3.53 40.01
C ARG A 207 12.16 4.15 39.93
N ALA A 208 13.07 3.75 40.82
CA ALA A 208 14.42 4.31 40.86
C ALA A 208 15.18 4.07 39.54
N ARG A 209 15.03 2.89 38.94
CA ARG A 209 15.66 2.53 37.65
C ARG A 209 15.06 3.33 36.52
N LEU A 210 13.73 3.43 36.44
CA LEU A 210 13.03 4.21 35.38
C LEU A 210 13.38 5.69 35.45
N MET A 211 13.50 6.28 36.65
CA MET A 211 13.95 7.64 36.85
C MET A 211 15.37 7.87 36.33
N GLY A 212 16.28 6.90 36.55
CA GLY A 212 17.65 6.97 36.03
C GLY A 212 17.77 6.83 34.52
N LEU A 213 16.87 6.05 33.88
CA LEU A 213 16.84 5.84 32.43
C LEU A 213 16.22 7.03 31.68
N SER A 214 15.22 7.67 32.26
CA SER A 214 14.51 8.78 31.58
C SER A 214 15.27 10.09 31.73
N LYS A 215 15.54 10.74 30.58
CA LYS A 215 16.17 12.09 30.50
C LYS A 215 15.12 13.20 30.23
N ARG A 216 13.84 12.84 30.04
CA ARG A 216 12.77 13.81 29.70
C ARG A 216 12.00 14.18 30.96
N ASP A 217 11.98 15.47 31.32
CA ASP A 217 11.33 15.96 32.56
C ASP A 217 9.85 15.54 32.68
N VAL A 218 9.10 15.58 31.53
CA VAL A 218 7.71 15.16 31.52
C VAL A 218 7.55 13.69 31.87
N MET A 219 8.43 12.82 31.35
CA MET A 219 8.42 11.39 31.66
C MET A 219 8.84 11.14 33.12
N GLN A 220 9.86 11.85 33.61
CA GLN A 220 10.26 11.76 35.01
C GLN A 220 9.10 12.14 35.94
N THR A 221 8.38 13.20 35.63
CA THR A 221 7.19 13.63 36.37
C THR A 221 6.11 12.53 36.38
N LEU A 222 5.85 11.89 35.22
CA LEU A 222 4.90 10.76 35.16
C LEU A 222 5.35 9.59 36.02
N ILE A 223 6.63 9.19 35.94
CA ILE A 223 7.19 8.08 36.73
C ILE A 223 7.12 8.41 38.24
N GLN A 224 7.41 9.65 38.61
CA GLN A 224 7.39 10.08 40.02
C GLN A 224 5.97 10.04 40.59
N ASN A 225 4.98 10.47 39.81
CA ASN A 225 3.57 10.53 40.22
C ASN A 225 2.81 9.20 40.04
N ALA A 226 3.39 8.22 39.36
CA ALA A 226 2.75 6.92 39.12
C ALA A 226 2.54 6.18 40.46
N PRO A 227 1.36 5.61 40.71
CA PRO A 227 1.09 4.75 41.89
C PRO A 227 2.04 3.58 41.98
N ASP A 228 2.39 3.14 43.17
CA ASP A 228 3.29 2.01 43.41
C ASP A 228 2.80 0.68 42.78
N GLY A 229 1.49 0.50 42.71
CA GLY A 229 0.85 -0.67 42.07
C GLY A 229 0.65 -0.54 40.55
N GLU A 230 1.05 0.57 39.95
CA GLU A 230 0.92 0.74 38.49
C GLU A 230 1.87 -0.18 37.73
N VAL A 231 1.41 -0.64 36.58
CA VAL A 231 2.13 -1.60 35.73
C VAL A 231 3.27 -0.94 34.97
N VAL A 232 4.41 -1.67 34.92
CA VAL A 232 5.55 -1.34 34.04
C VAL A 232 5.58 -2.34 32.90
N VAL A 233 5.67 -1.82 31.65
CA VAL A 233 5.68 -2.63 30.44
C VAL A 233 6.93 -2.36 29.62
N SER A 234 7.42 -3.39 28.91
CA SER A 234 8.39 -3.23 27.82
C SER A 234 7.66 -3.02 26.51
N VAL A 235 8.13 -2.05 25.72
CA VAL A 235 7.57 -1.69 24.43
C VAL A 235 8.68 -1.72 23.39
N SER A 236 8.52 -2.55 22.35
CA SER A 236 9.40 -2.58 21.20
C SER A 236 9.02 -1.49 20.20
N VAL A 237 9.96 -0.62 19.86
CA VAL A 237 9.82 0.41 18.81
C VAL A 237 10.94 0.18 17.80
N GLY A 238 10.61 -0.37 16.64
CA GLY A 238 11.60 -0.86 15.69
C GLY A 238 12.46 -1.96 16.31
N THR A 239 13.78 -1.73 16.38
CA THR A 239 14.75 -2.67 16.97
C THR A 239 15.04 -2.39 18.46
N HIS A 240 14.35 -1.40 19.05
CA HIS A 240 14.59 -0.98 20.43
C HIS A 240 13.50 -1.41 21.37
N GLU A 241 13.88 -1.78 22.58
CA GLU A 241 12.98 -2.02 23.69
C GLU A 241 13.09 -0.87 24.71
N TYR A 242 11.96 -0.30 25.05
CA TYR A 242 11.83 0.77 26.03
C TYR A 242 10.91 0.31 27.17
N GLU A 243 11.15 0.81 28.38
CA GLU A 243 10.28 0.55 29.51
C GLU A 243 9.46 1.79 29.86
N TYR A 244 8.18 1.56 30.09
CA TYR A 244 7.20 2.61 30.38
C TYR A 244 6.34 2.27 31.59
N VAL A 245 5.94 3.29 32.35
CA VAL A 245 4.76 3.21 33.22
C VAL A 245 3.51 3.22 32.33
N ALA A 246 2.51 2.43 32.67
CA ALA A 246 1.33 2.25 31.82
C ALA A 246 0.51 3.55 31.63
N SER A 247 0.57 4.48 32.59
CA SER A 247 -0.06 5.81 32.47
C SER A 247 0.60 6.72 31.45
N ALA A 248 1.83 6.42 31.02
CA ALA A 248 2.51 7.16 29.95
C ALA A 248 2.12 6.69 28.53
N LEU A 249 1.27 5.69 28.42
CA LEU A 249 0.90 5.07 27.15
C LEU A 249 -0.60 5.18 26.89
N ALA A 250 -0.99 5.34 25.61
CA ALA A 250 -2.34 5.13 25.09
C ALA A 250 -2.33 3.95 24.11
N VAL A 251 -3.41 3.17 24.07
CA VAL A 251 -3.52 2.04 23.12
C VAL A 251 -3.80 2.58 21.72
N VAL A 252 -3.02 2.17 20.74
CA VAL A 252 -3.28 2.44 19.32
C VAL A 252 -4.16 1.30 18.80
N VAL A 253 -5.40 1.65 18.48
CA VAL A 253 -6.40 0.69 18.03
C VAL A 253 -6.29 0.58 16.51
N SER A 254 -6.26 -0.66 16.01
CA SER A 254 -6.33 -0.93 14.57
C SER A 254 -7.66 -0.42 14.00
N THR A 255 -7.70 -0.14 12.71
CA THR A 255 -8.93 0.28 12.03
C THR A 255 -9.87 -0.87 11.69
N GLN A 256 -9.56 -2.10 12.06
CA GLN A 256 -10.48 -3.23 11.91
C GLN A 256 -11.71 -3.06 12.81
N ALA A 257 -12.89 -3.39 12.28
CA ALA A 257 -14.15 -3.21 13.02
C ALA A 257 -14.14 -3.95 14.37
N SER A 258 -13.67 -5.20 14.39
CA SER A 258 -13.54 -6.02 15.60
C SER A 258 -12.63 -5.38 16.67
N ASP A 259 -11.52 -4.77 16.24
CA ASP A 259 -10.61 -4.09 17.17
C ASP A 259 -11.20 -2.80 17.71
N LEU A 260 -11.86 -2.01 16.86
CA LEU A 260 -12.57 -0.80 17.30
C LEU A 260 -13.70 -1.14 18.29
N GLU A 261 -14.53 -2.13 17.98
CA GLU A 261 -15.60 -2.63 18.84
C GLU A 261 -15.05 -3.18 20.16
N ARG A 262 -13.92 -3.88 20.14
CA ARG A 262 -13.22 -4.35 21.32
C ARG A 262 -12.91 -3.22 22.31
N PHE A 263 -12.63 -2.01 21.83
CA PHE A 263 -12.37 -0.83 22.68
C PHE A 263 -13.60 0.09 22.81
N ASP A 264 -14.79 -0.39 22.47
CA ASP A 264 -16.05 0.37 22.51
C ASP A 264 -16.02 1.66 21.67
N ILE A 265 -15.27 1.64 20.57
CA ILE A 265 -15.17 2.74 19.60
C ILE A 265 -16.07 2.41 18.40
N PRO A 266 -17.08 3.24 18.05
CA PRO A 266 -17.97 2.97 16.93
C PRO A 266 -17.24 2.98 15.59
N PRO A 267 -17.17 1.83 14.84
CA PRO A 267 -16.39 1.74 13.60
C PRO A 267 -16.82 2.75 12.54
N ALA A 268 -18.13 2.87 12.28
CA ALA A 268 -18.65 3.78 11.25
C ALA A 268 -18.25 5.26 11.51
N GLN A 269 -18.22 5.67 12.79
CA GLN A 269 -17.82 7.02 13.17
C GLN A 269 -16.30 7.19 13.04
N ALA A 270 -15.52 6.19 13.43
CA ALA A 270 -14.06 6.20 13.30
C ALA A 270 -13.67 6.30 11.81
N TYR A 271 -14.25 5.50 10.93
CA TYR A 271 -13.98 5.53 9.48
C TYR A 271 -14.32 6.89 8.87
N LYS A 272 -15.49 7.44 9.21
CA LYS A 272 -15.91 8.77 8.72
C LYS A 272 -14.90 9.86 9.09
N LEU A 273 -14.32 9.79 10.29
CA LEU A 273 -13.41 10.82 10.82
C LEU A 273 -11.95 10.60 10.41
N ILE A 274 -11.54 9.36 10.09
CA ILE A 274 -10.23 9.06 9.52
C ILE A 274 -10.15 9.56 8.08
N ARG A 275 -11.22 9.35 7.32
CA ARG A 275 -11.33 9.89 5.96
C ARG A 275 -11.30 11.41 6.02
N LEU A 276 -10.56 12.02 5.10
CA LEU A 276 -10.40 13.46 5.02
C LEU A 276 -10.83 13.92 3.64
N ALA A 277 -11.84 14.75 3.59
CA ALA A 277 -12.19 15.47 2.37
C ALA A 277 -11.01 16.34 1.90
N PRO A 278 -10.85 16.61 0.59
CA PRO A 278 -9.70 17.32 0.04
C PRO A 278 -9.40 18.66 0.74
N HIS A 279 -10.43 19.49 0.97
CA HIS A 279 -10.26 20.79 1.63
C HIS A 279 -9.81 20.66 3.09
N VAL A 280 -10.37 19.67 3.84
CA VAL A 280 -9.96 19.44 5.24
C VAL A 280 -8.51 19.00 5.31
N ARG A 281 -8.10 18.08 4.41
CA ARG A 281 -6.72 17.62 4.37
C ARG A 281 -5.76 18.74 3.96
N ALA A 282 -6.14 19.56 2.98
CA ALA A 282 -5.34 20.71 2.55
C ALA A 282 -5.13 21.72 3.67
N ASP A 283 -6.14 21.97 4.54
CA ASP A 283 -6.00 22.84 5.71
C ASP A 283 -5.00 22.30 6.74
N LEU A 284 -4.96 20.98 6.92
CA LEU A 284 -3.95 20.33 7.78
C LEU A 284 -2.54 20.48 7.20
N VAL A 285 -2.37 20.23 5.89
CA VAL A 285 -1.08 20.41 5.20
C VAL A 285 -0.66 21.88 5.23
N LYS A 286 -1.62 22.80 5.03
CA LYS A 286 -1.37 24.22 5.15
C LYS A 286 -0.82 24.59 6.54
N ALA A 287 -1.42 24.08 7.61
CA ALA A 287 -0.95 24.35 8.98
C ALA A 287 0.49 23.86 9.18
N LEU A 288 0.88 22.71 8.60
CA LEU A 288 2.27 22.24 8.63
C LEU A 288 3.20 23.15 7.79
N SER A 289 2.77 23.48 6.58
CA SER A 289 3.58 24.30 5.68
C SER A 289 3.80 25.71 6.20
N ASP A 290 2.80 26.29 6.88
CA ASP A 290 2.91 27.64 7.46
C ASP A 290 4.02 27.71 8.53
N VAL A 291 4.21 26.66 9.34
CA VAL A 291 5.31 26.55 10.30
C VAL A 291 6.67 26.61 9.59
N LEU A 292 6.86 25.75 8.57
CA LEU A 292 8.15 25.67 7.87
C LEU A 292 8.43 26.88 6.99
N LYS A 293 7.40 27.51 6.43
CA LYS A 293 7.53 28.76 5.66
C LYS A 293 7.89 29.94 6.53
N ALA A 294 7.30 30.03 7.73
CA ALA A 294 7.64 31.10 8.68
C ALA A 294 9.13 31.08 9.06
N ASP A 295 9.72 29.89 9.11
CA ASP A 295 11.14 29.70 9.38
C ASP A 295 12.01 29.77 8.10
N GLY A 296 11.43 30.04 6.93
CA GLY A 296 12.15 30.13 5.66
C GLY A 296 12.72 28.79 5.18
N ILE A 297 12.20 27.65 5.64
CA ILE A 297 12.75 26.31 5.32
C ILE A 297 12.25 25.81 3.97
N ILE A 298 10.95 26.01 3.66
CA ILE A 298 10.33 25.55 2.42
C ILE A 298 9.69 26.70 1.63
N GLY A 299 9.60 26.52 0.32
CA GLY A 299 8.88 27.40 -0.60
C GLY A 299 7.38 27.11 -0.67
N SER A 300 6.73 27.63 -1.70
CA SER A 300 5.33 27.29 -2.03
C SER A 300 5.23 25.89 -2.61
N ALA A 301 4.10 25.21 -2.39
CA ALA A 301 3.82 23.91 -2.99
C ALA A 301 3.92 23.97 -4.54
N TYR A 302 4.41 22.89 -5.14
CA TYR A 302 4.38 22.79 -6.61
C TYR A 302 2.93 22.79 -7.10
N ASN A 303 2.69 23.59 -8.15
CA ASN A 303 1.37 23.70 -8.77
C ASN A 303 1.47 23.93 -10.29
N SER A 304 0.42 23.58 -11.03
CA SER A 304 0.39 23.59 -12.47
C SER A 304 0.37 25.00 -13.11
N ARG A 305 0.26 26.08 -12.32
CA ARG A 305 0.35 27.46 -12.83
C ARG A 305 1.78 27.95 -12.92
N THR A 306 2.62 27.57 -11.96
CA THR A 306 4.01 28.02 -11.85
C THR A 306 5.02 26.98 -12.30
N HIS A 307 4.61 25.70 -12.36
CA HIS A 307 5.43 24.55 -12.70
C HIS A 307 4.68 23.64 -13.68
N ASP A 308 4.14 24.20 -14.75
CA ASP A 308 3.28 23.53 -15.74
C ASP A 308 3.91 22.24 -16.30
N LYS A 309 5.21 22.26 -16.54
CA LYS A 309 5.97 21.09 -17.06
C LYS A 309 5.96 19.89 -16.14
N LEU A 310 5.78 20.09 -14.82
CA LEU A 310 5.73 19.01 -13.85
C LEU A 310 4.33 18.40 -13.72
N PHE A 311 3.33 18.99 -14.37
CA PHE A 311 1.96 18.50 -14.30
C PHE A 311 1.46 18.16 -15.69
N SER A 312 0.84 17.01 -15.80
CA SER A 312 0.11 16.63 -16.98
C SER A 312 -1.29 16.18 -16.61
N HIS A 313 -2.26 16.68 -17.34
CA HIS A 313 -3.47 15.93 -17.59
C HIS A 313 -3.16 15.07 -18.82
N LEU A 314 -2.86 13.81 -18.59
CA LEU A 314 -2.86 12.87 -19.70
C LEU A 314 -4.28 12.91 -20.24
N ASP A 315 -4.48 13.45 -21.44
CA ASP A 315 -5.76 13.37 -22.15
C ASP A 315 -5.97 11.91 -22.59
N PHE A 316 -5.96 11.05 -21.55
CA PHE A 316 -6.10 9.61 -21.67
C PHE A 316 -7.58 9.30 -21.81
N LYS A 317 -8.04 9.29 -23.05
CA LYS A 317 -9.38 8.85 -23.43
C LYS A 317 -9.25 7.62 -24.30
N PRO A 318 -8.84 6.49 -23.73
CA PRO A 318 -8.68 5.28 -24.53
C PRO A 318 -10.03 4.89 -25.11
N SER A 319 -10.00 4.39 -26.32
CA SER A 319 -11.13 3.73 -26.90
C SER A 319 -11.12 2.25 -26.54
N LEU A 320 -12.28 1.70 -26.27
CA LEU A 320 -12.49 0.28 -26.02
C LEU A 320 -13.10 -0.39 -27.25
N VAL A 321 -12.63 -1.60 -27.54
CA VAL A 321 -13.17 -2.44 -28.61
C VAL A 321 -14.04 -3.54 -28.01
N TYR A 322 -15.19 -3.73 -28.66
CA TYR A 322 -16.23 -4.73 -28.34
C TYR A 322 -16.39 -5.71 -29.53
N ALA A 323 -17.44 -6.55 -29.48
CA ALA A 323 -17.76 -7.47 -30.56
C ALA A 323 -17.85 -6.76 -31.93
N GLU A 324 -17.53 -7.49 -33.00
CA GLU A 324 -17.57 -6.98 -34.37
C GLU A 324 -16.67 -5.74 -34.59
N ASN A 325 -15.60 -5.61 -33.81
CA ASN A 325 -14.68 -4.45 -33.81
C ASN A 325 -15.38 -3.09 -33.61
N ARG A 326 -16.45 -3.07 -32.83
CA ARG A 326 -17.13 -1.84 -32.46
C ARG A 326 -16.30 -1.08 -31.44
N VAL A 327 -15.89 0.13 -31.80
CA VAL A 327 -15.07 0.99 -30.95
C VAL A 327 -15.95 2.04 -30.24
N ARG A 328 -15.72 2.25 -28.94
CA ARG A 328 -16.35 3.29 -28.11
C ARG A 328 -15.28 3.99 -27.27
N PRO A 329 -15.37 5.33 -27.11
CA PRO A 329 -14.54 6.01 -26.12
C PRO A 329 -14.85 5.46 -24.73
N HIS A 330 -13.85 5.31 -23.88
CA HIS A 330 -14.07 4.92 -22.49
C HIS A 330 -14.75 6.06 -21.72
N ASP A 331 -15.94 5.79 -21.20
CA ASP A 331 -16.64 6.64 -20.23
C ASP A 331 -17.21 5.76 -19.11
N PRO A 332 -16.77 5.95 -17.85
CA PRO A 332 -17.31 5.19 -16.72
C PRO A 332 -18.84 5.26 -16.56
N LYS A 333 -19.46 6.33 -17.08
CA LYS A 333 -20.93 6.51 -16.99
C LYS A 333 -21.69 5.70 -18.03
N THR A 334 -21.08 5.40 -19.17
CA THR A 334 -21.74 4.73 -20.30
C THR A 334 -21.23 3.32 -20.55
N ILE A 335 -20.16 2.89 -19.89
CA ILE A 335 -19.49 1.60 -20.14
C ILE A 335 -20.44 0.40 -20.02
N GLY A 336 -21.39 0.43 -19.07
CA GLY A 336 -22.42 -0.60 -18.93
C GLY A 336 -23.36 -0.63 -20.14
N ASP A 337 -23.82 0.53 -20.60
CA ASP A 337 -24.67 0.67 -21.78
C ASP A 337 -23.95 0.29 -23.07
N ASP A 338 -22.68 0.70 -23.21
CA ASP A 338 -21.86 0.35 -24.36
C ASP A 338 -21.61 -1.15 -24.43
N PHE A 339 -21.34 -1.79 -23.30
CA PHE A 339 -21.20 -3.24 -23.20
C PHE A 339 -22.49 -3.95 -23.62
N MET A 340 -23.65 -3.46 -23.14
CA MET A 340 -24.94 -4.01 -23.52
C MET A 340 -25.24 -3.89 -25.02
N LYS A 341 -24.95 -2.72 -25.63
CA LYS A 341 -25.20 -2.44 -27.06
C LYS A 341 -24.21 -3.12 -27.98
N CYS A 342 -22.93 -3.13 -27.58
CA CYS A 342 -21.83 -3.59 -28.45
C CYS A 342 -21.49 -5.06 -28.26
N LYS A 343 -21.94 -5.71 -27.17
CA LYS A 343 -21.70 -7.11 -26.80
C LYS A 343 -20.23 -7.41 -26.42
N PRO A 344 -19.96 -8.51 -25.70
CA PRO A 344 -18.61 -8.90 -25.32
C PRO A 344 -17.66 -9.04 -26.51
N TYR A 345 -16.44 -8.53 -26.38
CA TYR A 345 -15.43 -8.52 -27.42
C TYR A 345 -15.07 -9.92 -27.91
N ARG A 346 -14.78 -10.84 -26.97
CA ARG A 346 -14.36 -12.20 -27.34
C ARG A 346 -14.94 -13.25 -26.42
N LYS A 347 -15.51 -14.31 -27.02
CA LYS A 347 -15.94 -15.50 -26.32
C LYS A 347 -14.76 -16.43 -26.12
N HIS A 348 -14.62 -17.02 -24.94
CA HIS A 348 -13.59 -18.01 -24.66
C HIS A 348 -13.89 -19.30 -25.43
N ALA A 349 -12.88 -19.91 -26.07
CA ALA A 349 -13.05 -21.05 -26.97
C ALA A 349 -13.83 -22.21 -26.35
N ARG A 350 -13.65 -22.49 -25.06
CA ARG A 350 -14.34 -23.59 -24.35
C ARG A 350 -15.86 -23.47 -24.31
N PHE A 351 -16.43 -22.29 -24.56
CA PHE A 351 -17.89 -22.07 -24.59
C PHE A 351 -18.46 -22.00 -25.99
N ASN A 352 -17.69 -22.31 -27.02
CA ASN A 352 -18.23 -22.39 -28.37
C ASN A 352 -19.25 -23.56 -28.49
N ASP A 353 -18.93 -24.70 -27.87
CA ASP A 353 -19.68 -25.95 -28.02
C ASP A 353 -20.35 -26.41 -26.70
N ARG A 354 -20.20 -25.67 -25.60
CA ARG A 354 -20.81 -26.03 -24.33
C ARG A 354 -21.35 -24.80 -23.58
N PRO A 355 -22.35 -24.98 -22.69
CA PRO A 355 -22.84 -23.90 -21.85
C PRO A 355 -21.83 -23.48 -20.76
N ILE A 356 -21.99 -22.24 -20.24
CA ILE A 356 -21.41 -21.82 -18.99
C ILE A 356 -22.21 -22.45 -17.85
N LYS A 357 -21.54 -23.26 -17.03
CA LYS A 357 -22.13 -23.92 -15.86
C LYS A 357 -22.11 -23.00 -14.66
N ILE A 358 -23.30 -22.60 -14.19
CA ILE A 358 -23.48 -21.69 -13.06
C ILE A 358 -24.05 -22.45 -11.87
N ALA A 359 -23.36 -22.41 -10.74
CA ALA A 359 -23.92 -22.83 -9.47
C ALA A 359 -24.32 -21.60 -8.63
N VAL A 360 -25.22 -21.79 -7.66
CA VAL A 360 -25.75 -20.72 -6.84
C VAL A 360 -25.64 -21.06 -5.35
N ILE A 361 -25.15 -20.11 -4.55
CA ILE A 361 -25.36 -20.05 -3.10
C ILE A 361 -26.31 -18.88 -2.81
N ASN A 362 -27.44 -19.21 -2.17
CA ASN A 362 -28.42 -18.21 -1.79
C ASN A 362 -28.53 -18.13 -0.26
N ALA A 363 -28.08 -17.01 0.32
CA ALA A 363 -28.19 -16.71 1.73
C ALA A 363 -29.19 -15.56 2.02
N LEU A 364 -29.98 -15.16 0.99
CA LEU A 364 -31.06 -14.18 1.15
C LEU A 364 -32.36 -14.88 1.53
N GLU A 365 -33.21 -14.17 2.26
CA GLU A 365 -34.59 -14.60 2.53
C GLU A 365 -35.49 -14.36 1.29
N GLU A 366 -35.19 -13.34 0.51
CA GLU A 366 -35.93 -12.97 -0.70
C GLU A 366 -35.67 -13.95 -1.85
N SER A 367 -36.61 -13.99 -2.81
CA SER A 367 -36.45 -14.76 -4.05
C SER A 367 -35.40 -14.10 -4.94
N ILE A 368 -34.52 -14.94 -5.50
CA ILE A 368 -33.49 -14.54 -6.46
C ILE A 368 -33.88 -14.90 -7.91
N GLU A 369 -35.04 -15.50 -8.12
CA GLU A 369 -35.46 -16.09 -9.40
C GLU A 369 -35.55 -15.07 -10.51
N ASP A 370 -36.17 -13.91 -10.24
CA ASP A 370 -36.31 -12.82 -11.24
C ASP A 370 -34.95 -12.29 -11.67
N PHE A 371 -34.01 -12.14 -10.74
CA PHE A 371 -32.65 -11.69 -11.04
C PHE A 371 -31.90 -12.70 -11.89
N ILE A 372 -31.97 -13.99 -11.53
CA ILE A 372 -31.32 -15.09 -12.29
C ILE A 372 -31.93 -15.17 -13.70
N GLU A 373 -33.23 -15.08 -13.84
CA GLU A 373 -33.89 -15.14 -15.15
C GLU A 373 -33.54 -13.93 -16.01
N ALA A 374 -33.44 -12.72 -15.43
CA ALA A 374 -33.00 -11.54 -16.13
C ALA A 374 -31.54 -11.67 -16.61
N LEU A 375 -30.63 -12.14 -15.74
CA LEU A 375 -29.24 -12.41 -16.08
C LEU A 375 -29.12 -13.47 -17.18
N ARG A 376 -29.90 -14.55 -17.08
CA ARG A 376 -29.94 -15.61 -18.08
C ARG A 376 -30.39 -15.08 -19.44
N ARG A 377 -31.51 -14.32 -19.50
CA ARG A 377 -31.98 -13.70 -20.75
C ARG A 377 -30.96 -12.80 -21.38
N LEU A 378 -30.25 -12.01 -20.56
CA LEU A 378 -29.15 -11.16 -21.03
C LEU A 378 -28.05 -11.98 -21.68
N LEU A 379 -27.54 -12.99 -20.99
CA LEU A 379 -26.44 -13.81 -21.46
C LEU A 379 -26.83 -14.65 -22.69
N GLU A 380 -28.02 -15.28 -22.70
CA GLU A 380 -28.46 -16.14 -23.80
C GLU A 380 -28.95 -15.33 -25.01
N LYS A 381 -29.95 -14.45 -24.81
CA LYS A 381 -30.62 -13.78 -25.93
C LYS A 381 -29.86 -12.61 -26.50
N GLN A 382 -29.16 -11.86 -25.63
CA GLN A 382 -28.45 -10.65 -26.08
C GLN A 382 -27.00 -10.94 -26.43
N PHE A 383 -26.29 -11.76 -25.64
CA PHE A 383 -24.87 -12.03 -25.87
C PHE A 383 -24.58 -13.37 -26.54
N GLY A 384 -25.55 -14.27 -26.65
CA GLY A 384 -25.41 -15.54 -27.37
C GLY A 384 -24.59 -16.60 -26.63
N PHE A 385 -24.55 -16.56 -25.28
CA PHE A 385 -23.97 -17.62 -24.46
C PHE A 385 -25.03 -18.67 -24.10
N ALA A 386 -24.70 -19.94 -24.20
CA ALA A 386 -25.52 -20.99 -23.58
C ALA A 386 -25.24 -21.03 -22.07
N ILE A 387 -26.28 -21.12 -21.25
CA ILE A 387 -26.19 -21.12 -19.78
C ILE A 387 -26.84 -22.38 -19.22
N GLU A 388 -26.17 -23.05 -18.30
CA GLU A 388 -26.68 -24.19 -17.56
C GLU A 388 -26.63 -23.89 -16.04
N MET A 389 -27.81 -23.84 -15.42
CA MET A 389 -27.93 -23.75 -13.95
C MET A 389 -27.82 -25.18 -13.38
N ILE A 390 -26.66 -25.47 -12.76
CA ILE A 390 -26.34 -26.85 -12.38
C ILE A 390 -26.73 -27.21 -10.95
N LYS A 391 -26.65 -26.25 -10.02
CA LYS A 391 -26.92 -26.48 -8.60
C LYS A 391 -27.22 -25.19 -7.85
N GLU A 392 -28.26 -25.23 -7.00
CA GLU A 392 -28.54 -24.21 -6.01
C GLU A 392 -28.40 -24.77 -4.59
N ARG A 393 -27.85 -23.97 -3.69
CA ARG A 393 -27.75 -24.25 -2.25
C ARG A 393 -28.24 -23.04 -1.45
N LYS A 394 -29.36 -23.23 -0.73
CA LYS A 394 -29.88 -22.22 0.20
C LYS A 394 -29.21 -22.36 1.56
N ILE A 395 -28.71 -21.24 2.11
CA ILE A 395 -28.11 -21.14 3.42
C ILE A 395 -29.07 -20.33 4.31
N LYS A 396 -29.71 -20.94 5.30
CA LYS A 396 -30.64 -20.23 6.22
C LYS A 396 -29.93 -19.36 7.25
N VAL A 397 -28.75 -19.80 7.71
CA VAL A 397 -27.94 -19.08 8.68
C VAL A 397 -26.51 -18.99 8.14
N LEU A 398 -26.07 -17.76 7.92
CA LEU A 398 -24.77 -17.48 7.32
C LEU A 398 -23.66 -17.63 8.37
N THR A 399 -23.06 -18.84 8.42
CA THR A 399 -21.93 -19.17 9.29
C THR A 399 -20.80 -19.77 8.45
N PRO A 400 -19.51 -19.68 8.88
CA PRO A 400 -18.38 -20.29 8.18
C PRO A 400 -18.63 -21.76 7.84
N LYS A 401 -19.12 -22.54 8.81
CA LYS A 401 -19.41 -23.98 8.65
C LYS A 401 -20.47 -24.26 7.57
N ASN A 402 -21.51 -23.42 7.49
CA ASN A 402 -22.56 -23.58 6.49
C ASN A 402 -22.07 -23.21 5.09
N VAL A 403 -21.22 -22.15 4.99
CA VAL A 403 -20.56 -21.77 3.74
C VAL A 403 -19.64 -22.88 3.23
N GLU A 404 -18.78 -23.43 4.11
CA GLU A 404 -17.91 -24.57 3.77
C GLU A 404 -18.71 -25.78 3.28
N SER A 405 -19.81 -26.11 3.96
CA SER A 405 -20.68 -27.23 3.59
C SER A 405 -21.32 -27.01 2.21
N ALA A 406 -21.76 -25.78 1.92
CA ALA A 406 -22.33 -25.44 0.62
C ALA A 406 -21.28 -25.55 -0.51
N VAL A 407 -20.07 -25.03 -0.28
CA VAL A 407 -18.95 -25.09 -1.24
C VAL A 407 -18.57 -26.53 -1.54
N ARG A 408 -18.48 -27.41 -0.53
CA ARG A 408 -18.17 -28.84 -0.74
C ARG A 408 -19.19 -29.57 -1.64
N VAL A 409 -20.46 -29.15 -1.59
CA VAL A 409 -21.50 -29.73 -2.46
C VAL A 409 -21.36 -29.20 -3.87
N ILE A 410 -21.13 -27.89 -4.02
CA ILE A 410 -21.01 -27.22 -5.33
C ILE A 410 -19.75 -27.68 -6.08
N GLU A 411 -18.64 -27.87 -5.38
CA GLU A 411 -17.37 -28.34 -5.96
C GLU A 411 -17.53 -29.63 -6.77
N LYS A 412 -18.40 -30.54 -6.31
CA LYS A 412 -18.64 -31.83 -6.98
C LYS A 412 -19.31 -31.68 -8.35
N GLU A 413 -20.01 -30.60 -8.58
CA GLU A 413 -20.69 -30.30 -9.83
C GLU A 413 -19.77 -29.60 -10.85
N ALA A 414 -18.53 -29.25 -10.45
CA ALA A 414 -17.53 -28.60 -11.29
C ALA A 414 -18.08 -27.38 -12.07
N PRO A 415 -18.61 -26.34 -11.39
CA PRO A 415 -19.13 -25.15 -12.04
C PRO A 415 -18.01 -24.34 -12.69
N ASP A 416 -18.33 -23.58 -13.74
CA ASP A 416 -17.44 -22.56 -14.29
C ASP A 416 -17.42 -21.30 -13.42
N VAL A 417 -18.56 -20.99 -12.78
CA VAL A 417 -18.70 -19.84 -11.89
C VAL A 417 -19.76 -20.10 -10.81
N LEU A 418 -19.52 -19.56 -9.62
CA LEU A 418 -20.45 -19.55 -8.51
C LEU A 418 -21.05 -18.15 -8.37
N LEU A 419 -22.39 -18.04 -8.43
CA LEU A 419 -23.11 -16.84 -8.00
C LEU A 419 -23.44 -16.99 -6.50
N ALA A 420 -23.05 -16.03 -5.70
CA ALA A 420 -23.32 -16.05 -4.26
C ALA A 420 -24.12 -14.80 -3.85
N PHE A 421 -25.32 -15.02 -3.34
CA PHE A 421 -26.23 -13.97 -2.89
C PHE A 421 -26.15 -13.80 -1.39
N PHE A 422 -25.75 -12.59 -0.92
CA PHE A 422 -25.57 -12.23 0.47
C PHE A 422 -26.27 -10.93 0.83
N THR A 423 -26.65 -10.76 2.10
CA THR A 423 -27.27 -9.51 2.60
C THR A 423 -26.30 -8.35 2.65
N GLU A 424 -25.01 -8.63 2.89
CA GLU A 424 -23.99 -7.61 3.08
C GLU A 424 -23.02 -7.59 1.91
N ALA A 425 -22.62 -6.38 1.51
CA ALA A 425 -21.47 -6.20 0.64
C ALA A 425 -20.17 -6.39 1.46
N PRO A 426 -19.12 -6.96 0.89
CA PRO A 426 -17.80 -6.83 1.47
C PRO A 426 -17.41 -5.35 1.37
N ASN A 427 -17.64 -4.59 2.43
CA ASN A 427 -17.31 -3.17 2.49
C ASN A 427 -15.86 -2.99 2.92
N GLY A 428 -15.03 -2.52 1.97
CA GLY A 428 -13.75 -1.91 2.27
C GLY A 428 -12.68 -2.83 2.86
N GLU A 429 -11.62 -2.21 3.35
CA GLU A 429 -10.45 -2.85 3.96
C GLU A 429 -10.78 -3.66 5.24
N ASP A 430 -12.00 -3.49 5.79
CA ASP A 430 -12.46 -4.15 7.02
C ASP A 430 -13.24 -5.46 6.79
N ALA A 431 -13.30 -5.92 5.56
CA ALA A 431 -14.03 -7.15 5.20
C ALA A 431 -13.25 -8.46 5.55
N ASP A 432 -12.18 -8.39 6.34
CA ASP A 432 -11.30 -9.53 6.62
C ASP A 432 -12.01 -10.72 7.29
N GLU A 433 -13.09 -10.49 8.00
CA GLU A 433 -13.90 -11.54 8.61
C GLU A 433 -15.27 -11.77 7.91
N SER A 434 -15.54 -11.09 6.78
CA SER A 434 -16.82 -11.26 6.12
C SER A 434 -16.98 -12.66 5.54
N GLN A 435 -18.20 -13.23 5.63
CA GLN A 435 -18.52 -14.54 5.05
C GLN A 435 -18.31 -14.56 3.53
N ALA A 436 -18.40 -13.40 2.88
CA ALA A 436 -18.12 -13.22 1.47
C ALA A 436 -16.62 -13.42 1.16
N LYS A 437 -15.72 -12.86 1.98
CA LYS A 437 -14.27 -13.08 1.86
C LYS A 437 -13.91 -14.54 2.15
N HIS A 438 -14.49 -15.11 3.20
CA HIS A 438 -14.33 -16.53 3.51
C HIS A 438 -14.77 -17.44 2.35
N LEU A 439 -15.94 -17.16 1.73
CA LEU A 439 -16.39 -17.89 0.55
C LEU A 439 -15.39 -17.77 -0.60
N LYS A 440 -14.94 -16.54 -0.94
CA LYS A 440 -13.94 -16.34 -2.00
C LYS A 440 -12.66 -17.14 -1.73
N THR A 441 -12.15 -17.14 -0.51
CA THR A 441 -10.96 -17.91 -0.12
C THR A 441 -11.14 -19.40 -0.37
N LEU A 442 -12.28 -19.96 0.05
CA LEU A 442 -12.59 -21.38 -0.14
C LEU A 442 -12.71 -21.78 -1.61
N THR A 443 -13.38 -20.96 -2.42
CA THR A 443 -13.62 -21.26 -3.84
C THR A 443 -12.37 -21.08 -4.69
N LEU A 444 -11.51 -20.13 -4.34
CA LEU A 444 -10.22 -19.93 -5.01
C LEU A 444 -9.29 -21.13 -4.91
N SER A 445 -9.15 -21.72 -3.74
CA SER A 445 -8.35 -22.93 -3.55
C SER A 445 -8.84 -24.12 -4.41
N LYS A 446 -10.08 -24.04 -4.88
CA LYS A 446 -10.74 -25.05 -5.73
C LYS A 446 -10.81 -24.66 -7.21
N GLY A 447 -10.26 -23.50 -7.57
CA GLY A 447 -10.31 -22.98 -8.95
C GLY A 447 -11.71 -22.60 -9.42
N ILE A 448 -12.64 -22.31 -8.48
CA ILE A 448 -14.01 -21.88 -8.80
C ILE A 448 -14.09 -20.36 -8.73
N ALA A 449 -14.34 -19.72 -9.86
CA ALA A 449 -14.60 -18.30 -9.91
C ALA A 449 -15.90 -17.95 -9.14
N THR A 450 -15.88 -16.87 -8.35
CA THR A 450 -17.04 -16.50 -7.52
C THR A 450 -17.48 -15.06 -7.77
N GLN A 451 -18.76 -14.89 -8.12
CA GLN A 451 -19.41 -13.58 -8.21
C GLN A 451 -20.36 -13.39 -7.04
N ILE A 452 -20.07 -12.39 -6.22
CA ILE A 452 -20.96 -12.01 -5.13
C ILE A 452 -21.99 -11.00 -5.65
N VAL A 453 -23.24 -11.20 -5.29
CA VAL A 453 -24.38 -10.32 -5.56
C VAL A 453 -25.02 -9.99 -4.20
N THR A 454 -24.97 -8.72 -3.82
CA THR A 454 -25.61 -8.29 -2.57
C THR A 454 -27.07 -8.00 -2.80
N LEU A 455 -27.85 -7.91 -1.72
CA LEU A 455 -29.25 -7.51 -1.78
C LEU A 455 -29.39 -6.13 -2.46
N ALA A 456 -28.52 -5.19 -2.14
CA ALA A 456 -28.48 -3.87 -2.77
C ALA A 456 -28.20 -3.97 -4.29
N THR A 457 -27.25 -4.81 -4.69
CA THR A 457 -26.92 -5.06 -6.11
C THR A 457 -28.09 -5.72 -6.84
N MET A 458 -28.80 -6.64 -6.18
CA MET A 458 -29.95 -7.33 -6.77
C MET A 458 -31.11 -6.38 -7.07
N HIS A 459 -31.32 -5.37 -6.24
CA HIS A 459 -32.38 -4.36 -6.41
C HIS A 459 -31.97 -3.18 -7.30
N ASP A 460 -30.71 -3.04 -7.67
CA ASP A 460 -30.28 -1.98 -8.57
C ASP A 460 -30.37 -2.41 -10.04
N LEU A 461 -31.30 -1.80 -10.74
CA LEU A 461 -31.54 -2.09 -12.17
C LEU A 461 -30.32 -1.83 -13.06
N ASN A 462 -29.42 -0.94 -12.63
CA ASN A 462 -28.20 -0.61 -13.38
C ASN A 462 -27.02 -1.59 -13.08
N ALA A 463 -27.17 -2.49 -12.11
CA ALA A 463 -26.13 -3.43 -11.72
C ALA A 463 -25.96 -4.59 -12.73
N MET A 464 -27.01 -4.99 -13.40
CA MET A 464 -27.04 -6.19 -14.24
C MET A 464 -25.93 -6.23 -15.30
N PRO A 465 -25.62 -5.15 -16.06
CA PRO A 465 -24.52 -5.16 -17.03
C PRO A 465 -23.17 -5.47 -16.38
N TYR A 466 -22.92 -4.92 -15.17
CA TYR A 466 -21.64 -5.12 -14.45
C TYR A 466 -21.53 -6.53 -13.86
N VAL A 467 -22.63 -7.09 -13.37
CA VAL A 467 -22.66 -8.50 -12.91
C VAL A 467 -22.39 -9.44 -14.08
N ALA A 468 -23.04 -9.20 -15.23
CA ALA A 468 -22.81 -9.99 -16.44
C ALA A 468 -21.37 -9.87 -16.97
N MET A 469 -20.82 -8.64 -16.99
CA MET A 469 -19.46 -8.34 -17.38
C MET A 469 -18.46 -9.08 -16.50
N SER A 470 -18.61 -8.98 -15.18
CA SER A 470 -17.75 -9.65 -14.20
C SER A 470 -17.85 -11.18 -14.29
N LEU A 471 -19.06 -11.74 -14.45
CA LEU A 471 -19.27 -13.17 -14.62
C LEU A 471 -18.56 -13.69 -15.88
N LEU A 472 -18.72 -12.98 -17.01
CA LEU A 472 -18.08 -13.37 -18.26
C LEU A 472 -16.54 -13.29 -18.15
N ALA A 473 -16.01 -12.22 -17.56
CA ALA A 473 -14.56 -12.10 -17.35
C ALA A 473 -14.01 -13.23 -16.48
N LYS A 474 -14.66 -13.54 -15.37
CA LYS A 474 -14.29 -14.63 -14.44
C LYS A 474 -14.35 -16.03 -15.09
N THR A 475 -15.07 -16.15 -16.17
CA THR A 475 -15.12 -17.40 -16.95
C THR A 475 -14.18 -17.40 -18.16
N GLY A 476 -13.30 -16.38 -18.28
CA GLY A 476 -12.28 -16.27 -19.33
C GLY A 476 -12.76 -15.58 -20.61
N ASN A 477 -14.01 -15.12 -20.66
CA ASN A 477 -14.47 -14.30 -21.78
C ASN A 477 -13.94 -12.86 -21.61
N VAL A 478 -13.81 -12.14 -22.73
CA VAL A 478 -13.29 -10.78 -22.73
C VAL A 478 -14.44 -9.80 -22.99
N PRO A 479 -14.89 -9.03 -21.99
CA PRO A 479 -15.95 -8.03 -22.16
C PRO A 479 -15.59 -6.96 -23.19
N PHE A 480 -14.40 -6.39 -23.07
CA PHE A 480 -13.81 -5.41 -23.99
C PHE A 480 -12.28 -5.42 -23.84
N ALA A 481 -11.59 -4.82 -24.80
CA ALA A 481 -10.14 -4.62 -24.79
C ALA A 481 -9.81 -3.18 -25.19
N LEU A 482 -8.55 -2.79 -25.14
CA LEU A 482 -8.12 -1.51 -25.71
C LEU A 482 -8.23 -1.56 -27.24
N ALA A 483 -8.85 -0.54 -27.83
CA ALA A 483 -8.92 -0.44 -29.30
C ALA A 483 -7.55 -0.14 -29.90
N GLU A 484 -6.69 0.53 -29.14
CA GLU A 484 -5.32 0.88 -29.49
C GLU A 484 -4.37 0.14 -28.55
N PRO A 485 -3.75 -0.98 -28.99
CA PRO A 485 -2.75 -1.69 -28.20
C PRO A 485 -1.54 -0.80 -27.89
N LEU A 486 -0.82 -1.09 -26.78
CA LEU A 486 0.43 -0.39 -26.49
C LEU A 486 1.49 -0.72 -27.57
N GLU A 487 1.92 0.27 -28.35
CA GLU A 487 2.90 0.11 -29.44
C GLU A 487 4.30 -0.26 -28.93
N TYR A 488 4.62 0.09 -27.68
CA TYR A 488 5.92 -0.12 -27.06
C TYR A 488 6.01 -1.40 -26.23
N ALA A 489 5.01 -2.27 -26.27
CA ALA A 489 5.00 -3.55 -25.57
C ALA A 489 4.28 -4.63 -26.37
N ASP A 490 4.76 -5.88 -26.30
CA ASP A 490 4.02 -7.07 -26.78
C ASP A 490 3.13 -7.63 -25.68
N TYR A 491 3.63 -7.60 -24.44
CA TYR A 491 2.92 -8.08 -23.24
C TYR A 491 3.06 -7.11 -22.10
N VAL A 492 2.02 -7.11 -21.23
CA VAL A 492 2.06 -6.49 -19.91
C VAL A 492 1.82 -7.58 -18.87
N VAL A 493 2.74 -7.71 -17.95
CA VAL A 493 2.76 -8.82 -16.97
C VAL A 493 2.70 -8.24 -15.56
N GLY A 494 1.75 -8.68 -14.76
CA GLY A 494 1.80 -8.49 -13.32
C GLY A 494 2.72 -9.53 -12.71
N LEU A 495 3.81 -9.10 -12.10
CA LEU A 495 4.78 -9.96 -11.44
C LEU A 495 4.75 -9.69 -9.94
N GLY A 496 4.56 -10.74 -9.14
CA GLY A 496 4.60 -10.67 -7.68
C GLY A 496 5.42 -11.79 -7.08
N PHE A 497 6.13 -11.48 -5.98
CA PHE A 497 6.84 -12.44 -5.15
C PHE A 497 6.34 -12.34 -3.72
N ILE A 498 5.98 -13.48 -3.15
CA ILE A 498 5.51 -13.57 -1.76
C ILE A 498 6.48 -14.45 -1.02
N ARG A 499 7.03 -13.93 0.08
CA ARG A 499 7.94 -14.66 0.94
C ARG A 499 7.27 -14.94 2.28
N GLU A 500 7.11 -16.21 2.59
CA GLU A 500 6.55 -16.70 3.86
C GLU A 500 7.65 -17.28 4.73
N ARG A 501 7.75 -16.81 5.97
CA ARG A 501 8.66 -17.40 6.96
C ARG A 501 8.08 -18.67 7.52
N MET A 502 8.76 -19.78 7.26
CA MET A 502 8.41 -21.10 7.76
C MET A 502 9.22 -21.43 9.03
N SER A 503 8.89 -22.52 9.70
CA SER A 503 9.66 -23.02 10.84
C SER A 503 11.12 -23.36 10.48
N LYS A 504 11.33 -23.83 9.25
CA LYS A 504 12.66 -24.07 8.66
C LYS A 504 12.72 -23.36 7.31
N GLY A 505 13.53 -22.28 7.21
CA GLY A 505 13.71 -21.52 5.97
C GLY A 505 12.53 -20.60 5.62
N ASP A 506 12.43 -20.28 4.34
CA ASP A 506 11.39 -19.43 3.76
C ASP A 506 10.75 -20.17 2.58
N ARG A 507 9.46 -19.92 2.35
CA ARG A 507 8.79 -20.29 1.08
C ARG A 507 8.64 -19.04 0.23
N VAL A 508 9.12 -19.09 -1.02
CA VAL A 508 8.91 -18.02 -1.98
C VAL A 508 7.95 -18.49 -3.06
N THR A 509 6.84 -17.77 -3.23
CA THR A 509 5.86 -18.00 -4.28
C THR A 509 5.94 -16.87 -5.29
N ALA A 510 6.17 -17.20 -6.57
CA ALA A 510 6.09 -16.27 -7.68
C ALA A 510 4.75 -16.41 -8.40
N ILE A 511 4.16 -15.27 -8.77
CA ILE A 511 2.89 -15.21 -9.48
C ILE A 511 3.05 -14.29 -10.67
N THR A 512 2.65 -14.76 -11.86
CA THR A 512 2.53 -13.91 -13.05
C THR A 512 1.11 -13.92 -13.59
N ARG A 513 0.70 -12.76 -14.13
CA ARG A 513 -0.55 -12.57 -14.88
C ARG A 513 -0.18 -11.88 -16.17
N ILE A 514 -0.39 -12.59 -17.28
CA ILE A 514 0.11 -12.20 -18.59
C ILE A 514 -1.05 -11.67 -19.42
N TYR A 515 -0.90 -10.45 -19.92
CA TYR A 515 -1.85 -9.78 -20.82
C TYR A 515 -1.15 -9.42 -22.13
N GLN A 516 -1.87 -9.47 -23.25
CA GLN A 516 -1.43 -8.86 -24.51
C GLN A 516 -1.41 -7.34 -24.38
N SER A 517 -0.77 -6.65 -25.33
CA SER A 517 -0.67 -5.20 -25.36
C SER A 517 -2.01 -4.46 -25.50
N ASP A 518 -3.07 -5.15 -25.92
CA ASP A 518 -4.47 -4.67 -25.94
C ASP A 518 -5.22 -4.92 -24.65
N GLY A 519 -4.58 -5.58 -23.66
CA GLY A 519 -5.17 -5.90 -22.35
C GLY A 519 -5.94 -7.21 -22.31
N VAL A 520 -5.93 -8.00 -23.38
CA VAL A 520 -6.52 -9.34 -23.37
C VAL A 520 -5.70 -10.26 -22.47
N PHE A 521 -6.34 -10.87 -21.48
CA PHE A 521 -5.71 -11.85 -20.60
C PHE A 521 -5.29 -13.10 -21.38
N VAL A 522 -4.06 -13.54 -21.18
CA VAL A 522 -3.48 -14.72 -21.83
C VAL A 522 -3.48 -15.91 -20.88
N ARG A 523 -2.80 -15.77 -19.75
CA ARG A 523 -2.70 -16.80 -18.72
C ARG A 523 -2.10 -16.26 -17.43
N TYR A 524 -2.22 -17.06 -16.36
CA TYR A 524 -1.45 -16.91 -15.13
C TYR A 524 -0.53 -18.11 -14.91
N THR A 525 0.51 -17.89 -14.12
CA THR A 525 1.37 -18.95 -13.60
C THR A 525 1.68 -18.67 -12.14
N VAL A 526 1.64 -19.71 -11.31
CA VAL A 526 2.01 -19.67 -9.88
C VAL A 526 3.00 -20.79 -9.64
N ASP A 527 4.14 -20.48 -9.06
CA ASP A 527 5.10 -21.51 -8.65
C ASP A 527 5.74 -21.14 -7.30
N SER A 528 6.12 -22.15 -6.53
CA SER A 528 6.65 -21.97 -5.18
C SER A 528 7.87 -22.83 -4.95
N LEU A 529 8.86 -22.28 -4.26
CA LEU A 529 10.05 -22.98 -3.82
C LEU A 529 10.31 -22.74 -2.34
N ASP A 530 10.73 -23.80 -1.64
CA ASP A 530 11.23 -23.70 -0.28
C ASP A 530 12.72 -23.37 -0.33
N LEU A 531 13.14 -22.31 0.34
CA LEU A 531 14.49 -21.76 0.34
C LEU A 531 15.05 -21.73 1.76
N GLU A 532 16.36 -21.59 1.89
CA GLU A 532 16.97 -21.23 3.16
C GLU A 532 16.51 -19.82 3.59
N ARG A 533 16.69 -19.50 4.89
CA ARG A 533 16.29 -18.21 5.42
C ARG A 533 17.04 -17.08 4.74
N ASP A 534 16.27 -16.09 4.25
CA ASP A 534 16.77 -14.91 3.52
C ASP A 534 17.54 -15.24 2.22
N GLU A 535 17.48 -16.47 1.72
CA GLU A 535 18.07 -16.87 0.43
C GLU A 535 17.44 -16.06 -0.72
N PRO A 536 18.21 -15.54 -1.68
CA PRO A 536 17.71 -14.81 -2.83
C PRO A 536 16.76 -15.66 -3.68
N VAL A 537 15.83 -15.02 -4.40
CA VAL A 537 14.94 -15.71 -5.35
C VAL A 537 15.77 -16.41 -6.41
N PRO A 538 15.61 -17.74 -6.57
CA PRO A 538 16.45 -18.49 -7.50
C PRO A 538 16.00 -18.29 -8.96
N TYR A 539 16.95 -18.36 -9.85
CA TYR A 539 16.75 -18.18 -11.30
C TYR A 539 15.71 -19.14 -11.90
N ILE A 540 15.63 -20.36 -11.39
CA ILE A 540 14.67 -21.39 -11.84
C ILE A 540 13.21 -20.94 -11.67
N LEU A 541 12.93 -20.17 -10.63
CA LEU A 541 11.56 -19.67 -10.40
C LEU A 541 11.15 -18.66 -11.49
N LEU A 542 12.07 -17.78 -11.92
CA LEU A 542 11.81 -16.90 -13.06
C LEU A 542 11.59 -17.66 -14.35
N GLN A 543 12.34 -18.72 -14.60
CA GLN A 543 12.19 -19.56 -15.81
C GLN A 543 10.78 -20.15 -15.90
N THR A 544 10.22 -20.57 -14.76
CA THR A 544 8.87 -21.11 -14.70
C THR A 544 7.81 -20.06 -14.97
N VAL A 545 7.92 -18.89 -14.32
CA VAL A 545 6.85 -17.86 -14.38
C VAL A 545 6.97 -16.92 -15.59
N LEU A 546 8.16 -16.83 -16.20
CA LEU A 546 8.43 -16.10 -17.45
C LEU A 546 9.06 -17.02 -18.51
N PRO A 547 8.30 -17.99 -19.07
CA PRO A 547 8.84 -19.04 -19.94
C PRO A 547 9.31 -18.52 -21.30
N ILE A 548 10.40 -19.13 -21.80
CA ILE A 548 11.04 -18.79 -23.09
C ILE A 548 10.02 -18.75 -24.24
N GLN A 549 9.17 -19.77 -24.33
CA GLN A 549 8.21 -19.94 -25.43
C GLN A 549 7.26 -18.74 -25.60
N THR A 550 7.01 -18.01 -24.51
CA THR A 550 6.10 -16.86 -24.52
C THR A 550 6.85 -15.55 -24.76
N PHE A 551 8.05 -15.43 -24.20
CA PHE A 551 8.71 -14.11 -24.07
C PHE A 551 9.96 -13.94 -24.92
N GLU A 552 10.41 -14.99 -25.64
CA GLU A 552 11.58 -14.84 -26.54
C GLU A 552 11.39 -13.69 -27.53
N LYS A 553 12.37 -12.78 -27.60
CA LYS A 553 12.40 -11.61 -28.49
C LYS A 553 11.22 -10.66 -28.34
N LYS A 554 10.61 -10.60 -27.13
CA LYS A 554 9.46 -9.76 -26.84
C LYS A 554 9.83 -8.54 -26.00
N ARG A 555 9.04 -7.46 -26.12
CA ARG A 555 9.06 -6.31 -25.22
C ARG A 555 7.96 -6.51 -24.18
N VAL A 556 8.35 -6.58 -22.90
CA VAL A 556 7.48 -6.95 -21.80
C VAL A 556 7.54 -5.91 -20.71
N LEU A 557 6.41 -5.27 -20.42
CA LEU A 557 6.27 -4.42 -19.24
C LEU A 557 5.96 -5.31 -18.04
N LEU A 558 6.73 -5.15 -16.97
CA LEU A 558 6.54 -5.90 -15.72
C LEU A 558 5.97 -4.95 -14.66
N HIS A 559 4.66 -4.96 -14.44
CA HIS A 559 4.02 -4.24 -13.34
C HIS A 559 4.30 -4.97 -12.04
N HIS A 560 4.99 -4.32 -11.12
CA HIS A 560 5.34 -4.84 -9.81
C HIS A 560 4.71 -3.98 -8.71
N ASP A 561 4.12 -4.63 -7.71
CA ASP A 561 3.53 -3.97 -6.55
C ASP A 561 4.60 -3.68 -5.49
N GLY A 562 4.96 -2.42 -5.34
CA GLY A 562 6.03 -1.97 -4.46
C GLY A 562 7.41 -1.88 -5.12
N GLU A 563 8.44 -1.70 -4.30
CA GLU A 563 9.84 -1.60 -4.75
C GLU A 563 10.40 -2.95 -5.15
N ILE A 564 11.27 -2.96 -6.16
CA ILE A 564 11.99 -4.15 -6.59
C ILE A 564 13.42 -4.10 -6.03
N ALA A 565 13.80 -5.13 -5.30
CA ALA A 565 15.17 -5.22 -4.79
C ALA A 565 16.21 -5.23 -5.92
N GLN A 566 17.36 -4.63 -5.68
CA GLN A 566 18.43 -4.51 -6.69
C GLN A 566 18.88 -5.86 -7.25
N GLU A 567 18.96 -6.88 -6.39
CA GLU A 567 19.28 -8.24 -6.78
C GLU A 567 18.25 -8.83 -7.76
N MET A 568 16.97 -8.51 -7.55
CA MET A 568 15.90 -8.92 -8.45
C MET A 568 15.97 -8.19 -9.80
N LEU A 569 16.29 -6.90 -9.82
CA LEU A 569 16.51 -6.16 -11.06
C LEU A 569 17.67 -6.76 -11.87
N GLN A 570 18.77 -7.14 -11.22
CA GLN A 570 19.89 -7.82 -11.87
C GLN A 570 19.48 -9.19 -12.40
N LEU A 571 18.67 -9.94 -11.66
CA LEU A 571 18.17 -11.25 -12.06
C LEU A 571 17.26 -11.14 -13.29
N LEU A 572 16.34 -10.17 -13.29
CA LEU A 572 15.47 -9.86 -14.45
C LEU A 572 16.29 -9.45 -15.68
N GLY A 573 17.33 -8.64 -15.50
CA GLY A 573 18.23 -8.24 -16.59
C GLY A 573 18.96 -9.44 -17.22
N LYS A 574 19.49 -10.36 -16.40
CA LYS A 574 20.12 -11.61 -16.87
C LYS A 574 19.14 -12.51 -17.61
N TRP A 575 17.89 -12.61 -17.10
CA TRP A 575 16.85 -13.42 -17.73
C TRP A 575 16.40 -12.79 -19.05
N GLY A 576 16.21 -11.47 -19.11
CA GLY A 576 15.93 -10.74 -20.35
C GLY A 576 16.98 -10.99 -21.44
N ALA A 577 18.26 -10.94 -21.06
CA ALA A 577 19.35 -11.27 -22.00
C ALA A 577 19.27 -12.71 -22.51
N THR A 578 18.95 -13.68 -21.67
CA THR A 578 18.76 -15.09 -22.07
C THR A 578 17.59 -15.28 -23.03
N LEU A 579 16.49 -14.53 -22.80
CA LEU A 579 15.31 -14.53 -23.66
C LEU A 579 15.51 -13.73 -24.97
N HIS A 580 16.61 -12.98 -25.11
CA HIS A 580 16.73 -11.93 -26.11
C HIS A 580 15.54 -10.94 -26.08
N ALA A 581 14.96 -10.74 -24.90
CA ALA A 581 13.76 -9.95 -24.65
C ALA A 581 14.10 -8.68 -23.87
N GLN A 582 13.29 -7.65 -24.03
CA GLN A 582 13.36 -6.45 -23.22
C GLN A 582 12.33 -6.56 -22.07
N LEU A 583 12.79 -6.91 -20.90
CA LEU A 583 11.99 -6.91 -19.68
C LEU A 583 12.10 -5.54 -19.02
N ILE A 584 10.98 -4.81 -18.94
CA ILE A 584 10.95 -3.42 -18.44
C ILE A 584 10.17 -3.41 -17.11
N PRO A 585 10.85 -3.39 -15.95
CA PRO A 585 10.20 -3.28 -14.65
C PRO A 585 9.57 -1.90 -14.46
N ILE A 586 8.31 -1.88 -13.99
CA ILE A 586 7.58 -0.70 -13.57
C ILE A 586 7.13 -0.93 -12.13
N GLU A 587 7.72 -0.19 -11.21
CA GLU A 587 7.34 -0.22 -9.80
C GLU A 587 6.12 0.64 -9.56
N ILE A 588 5.12 0.10 -8.88
CA ILE A 588 3.85 0.78 -8.57
C ILE A 588 3.66 0.78 -7.06
N LEU A 589 4.00 1.91 -6.43
CA LEU A 589 3.93 2.05 -4.98
C LEU A 589 2.60 2.73 -4.60
N ARG A 590 1.92 2.15 -3.60
CA ARG A 590 0.58 2.62 -3.16
C ARG A 590 0.58 3.37 -1.85
N HIS A 591 1.65 3.29 -1.07
CA HIS A 591 1.72 3.86 0.27
C HIS A 591 2.60 5.11 0.29
N HIS A 592 2.27 6.01 1.20
CA HIS A 592 3.04 7.23 1.47
C HIS A 592 3.20 8.20 0.29
N THR A 593 2.36 8.08 -0.73
CA THR A 593 2.37 8.98 -1.88
C THR A 593 1.76 10.33 -1.52
N PRO A 594 2.41 11.45 -1.87
CA PRO A 594 1.85 12.78 -1.72
C PRO A 594 0.52 12.93 -2.47
N ARG A 595 -0.42 13.68 -1.90
CA ARG A 595 -1.73 13.89 -2.53
C ARG A 595 -1.62 14.96 -3.61
N VAL A 596 -2.42 14.77 -4.66
CA VAL A 596 -2.67 15.75 -5.72
C VAL A 596 -4.07 16.28 -5.54
N TYR A 597 -4.28 17.57 -5.76
CA TYR A 597 -5.56 18.26 -5.59
C TYR A 597 -5.88 19.07 -6.82
N GLY A 598 -7.18 19.23 -7.08
CA GLY A 598 -7.70 20.24 -7.96
C GLY A 598 -7.99 21.53 -7.21
N LEU A 599 -7.77 22.65 -7.87
CA LEU A 599 -8.09 23.97 -7.36
C LEU A 599 -8.99 24.69 -8.36
N SER A 600 -10.20 25.03 -7.92
CA SER A 600 -11.12 25.92 -8.62
C SER A 600 -11.42 27.14 -7.75
N LYS A 601 -12.63 27.29 -7.25
CA LYS A 601 -12.99 28.24 -6.19
C LYS A 601 -12.60 27.75 -4.80
N SER A 602 -12.50 26.43 -4.64
CA SER A 602 -12.07 25.72 -3.44
C SER A 602 -11.20 24.53 -3.83
N VAL A 603 -10.55 23.90 -2.82
CA VAL A 603 -9.81 22.65 -3.01
C VAL A 603 -10.80 21.53 -3.26
N THR A 604 -10.57 20.77 -4.33
CA THR A 604 -11.43 19.69 -4.79
C THR A 604 -10.60 18.44 -5.10
N GLN A 605 -11.28 17.35 -5.45
CA GLN A 605 -10.62 16.19 -6.04
C GLN A 605 -9.91 16.58 -7.35
N PRO A 606 -8.75 15.98 -7.64
CA PRO A 606 -8.15 16.05 -8.96
C PRO A 606 -8.98 15.23 -9.96
N GLU A 607 -8.84 15.53 -11.24
CA GLU A 607 -9.39 14.67 -12.29
C GLU A 607 -8.61 13.35 -12.38
N TRP A 608 -9.26 12.29 -12.81
CA TRP A 608 -8.60 11.01 -13.10
C TRP A 608 -7.53 11.20 -14.18
N GLY A 609 -6.38 10.55 -14.06
CA GLY A 609 -5.24 10.73 -14.95
C GLY A 609 -4.36 11.95 -14.61
N SER A 610 -4.76 12.80 -13.65
CA SER A 610 -3.90 13.90 -13.18
C SER A 610 -2.56 13.35 -12.70
N THR A 611 -1.46 13.84 -13.27
CA THR A 611 -0.11 13.35 -13.01
C THR A 611 0.81 14.48 -12.58
N PHE A 612 1.66 14.20 -11.59
CA PHE A 612 2.79 15.04 -11.22
C PHE A 612 4.08 14.29 -11.49
N PHE A 613 4.90 14.80 -12.38
CA PHE A 613 6.21 14.25 -12.72
C PHE A 613 7.24 14.73 -11.70
N VAL A 614 7.82 13.79 -10.96
CA VAL A 614 8.88 14.08 -9.99
C VAL A 614 10.19 14.31 -10.76
N ASN A 615 10.49 13.42 -11.70
CA ASN A 615 11.64 13.50 -12.60
C ASN A 615 11.40 12.56 -13.81
N ALA A 616 12.42 12.33 -14.65
CA ALA A 616 12.32 11.47 -15.83
C ALA A 616 12.03 9.99 -15.55
N SER A 617 12.17 9.55 -14.27
CA SER A 617 11.97 8.15 -13.87
C SER A 617 10.80 7.95 -12.89
N GLU A 618 10.19 9.02 -12.37
CA GLU A 618 9.20 8.94 -11.30
C GLU A 618 8.03 9.90 -11.49
N ALA A 619 6.81 9.43 -11.21
CA ALA A 619 5.61 10.25 -11.25
C ALA A 619 4.57 9.82 -10.20
N PHE A 620 3.73 10.75 -9.78
CA PHE A 620 2.52 10.48 -9.01
C PHE A 620 1.30 10.60 -9.92
N VAL A 621 0.50 9.54 -10.02
CA VAL A 621 -0.66 9.50 -10.91
C VAL A 621 -1.95 9.18 -10.18
N VAL A 622 -3.00 9.93 -10.47
CA VAL A 622 -4.35 9.72 -9.93
C VAL A 622 -5.08 8.68 -10.77
N SER A 623 -5.07 7.44 -10.34
CA SER A 623 -5.71 6.31 -11.02
C SER A 623 -7.15 6.03 -10.58
N SER A 624 -7.60 6.64 -9.48
CA SER A 624 -8.98 6.60 -9.02
C SER A 624 -9.35 7.86 -8.26
N VAL A 625 -10.61 8.27 -8.36
CA VAL A 625 -11.14 9.43 -7.65
C VAL A 625 -12.22 8.94 -6.68
N PRO A 626 -11.96 9.00 -5.36
CA PRO A 626 -12.90 8.53 -4.36
C PRO A 626 -14.09 9.51 -4.20
N SER A 627 -15.04 9.13 -3.35
CA SER A 627 -16.14 9.98 -2.91
C SER A 627 -15.65 11.31 -2.30
N ALA A 628 -16.52 12.31 -2.25
CA ALA A 628 -16.17 13.67 -1.82
C ALA A 628 -15.69 13.80 -0.36
N ASP A 629 -15.97 12.80 0.48
CA ASP A 629 -15.56 12.72 1.89
C ASP A 629 -14.13 12.17 2.11
N SER A 630 -13.48 11.74 1.05
CA SER A 630 -12.12 11.19 1.06
C SER A 630 -11.22 11.95 0.07
N THR A 631 -9.93 11.86 0.18
CA THR A 631 -8.95 12.48 -0.74
C THR A 631 -8.34 11.42 -1.65
N ALA A 632 -8.26 11.69 -2.95
CA ALA A 632 -7.62 10.81 -3.92
C ALA A 632 -6.18 10.47 -3.48
N GLN A 633 -5.83 9.20 -3.60
CA GLN A 633 -4.51 8.70 -3.26
C GLN A 633 -3.78 8.27 -4.54
N PRO A 634 -2.85 9.09 -5.06
CA PRO A 634 -2.10 8.75 -6.24
C PRO A 634 -1.30 7.47 -6.08
N LEU A 635 -0.98 6.82 -7.19
CA LEU A 635 0.07 5.82 -7.25
C LEU A 635 1.41 6.52 -7.53
N HIS A 636 2.48 6.02 -6.94
CA HIS A 636 3.83 6.41 -7.28
C HIS A 636 4.37 5.39 -8.28
N VAL A 637 4.62 5.82 -9.52
CA VAL A 637 5.13 5.01 -10.61
C VAL A 637 6.61 5.30 -10.80
N ARG A 638 7.43 4.26 -10.90
CA ARG A 638 8.87 4.37 -11.14
C ARG A 638 9.28 3.45 -12.28
N VAL A 639 10.15 3.93 -13.14
CA VAL A 639 10.72 3.17 -14.27
C VAL A 639 12.12 3.67 -14.60
N SER A 640 12.98 2.81 -15.17
CA SER A 640 14.26 3.26 -15.71
C SER A 640 14.04 4.03 -17.01
N PRO A 641 14.48 5.29 -17.12
CA PRO A 641 14.31 6.11 -18.31
C PRO A 641 15.09 5.58 -19.52
N ASP A 642 16.11 4.74 -19.32
CA ASP A 642 16.89 4.10 -20.39
C ASP A 642 16.06 3.08 -21.18
N HIS A 643 14.95 2.60 -20.61
CA HIS A 643 14.13 1.55 -21.20
C HIS A 643 12.75 2.04 -21.65
N LEU A 644 12.15 2.96 -20.91
CA LEU A 644 10.81 3.48 -21.18
C LEU A 644 10.65 4.88 -20.57
N SER A 645 9.97 5.78 -21.27
CA SER A 645 9.65 7.09 -20.69
C SER A 645 8.64 6.96 -19.55
N ILE A 646 8.70 7.88 -18.59
CA ILE A 646 7.79 7.88 -17.45
C ILE A 646 6.32 8.09 -17.89
N GLU A 647 6.09 8.86 -18.96
CA GLU A 647 4.76 9.07 -19.54
C GLU A 647 4.18 7.76 -20.05
N ALA A 648 4.97 6.95 -20.78
CA ALA A 648 4.54 5.65 -21.27
C ALA A 648 4.28 4.66 -20.13
N ALA A 649 5.11 4.67 -19.08
CA ALA A 649 4.88 3.86 -17.88
C ALA A 649 3.56 4.25 -17.18
N VAL A 650 3.32 5.54 -16.97
CA VAL A 650 2.06 6.07 -16.40
C VAL A 650 0.86 5.70 -17.26
N TYR A 651 1.00 5.84 -18.59
CA TYR A 651 -0.05 5.46 -19.53
C TYR A 651 -0.41 3.96 -19.40
N SER A 652 0.59 3.08 -19.31
CA SER A 652 0.35 1.65 -19.12
C SER A 652 -0.39 1.35 -17.82
N VAL A 653 -0.01 2.00 -16.72
CA VAL A 653 -0.67 1.86 -15.42
C VAL A 653 -2.14 2.29 -15.50
N LEU A 654 -2.42 3.46 -16.09
CA LEU A 654 -3.79 3.94 -16.26
C LEU A 654 -4.61 3.03 -17.18
N ALA A 655 -4.06 2.58 -18.30
CA ALA A 655 -4.74 1.70 -19.23
C ALA A 655 -5.18 0.39 -18.56
N TRP A 656 -4.32 -0.20 -17.73
CA TRP A 656 -4.64 -1.44 -17.02
C TRP A 656 -5.58 -1.25 -15.82
N THR A 657 -5.77 -0.03 -15.30
CA THR A 657 -6.86 0.23 -14.34
C THR A 657 -8.25 0.16 -14.99
N LEU A 658 -8.37 0.48 -16.28
CA LEU A 658 -9.63 0.44 -17.01
C LEU A 658 -10.09 -1.00 -17.35
N LEU A 659 -9.16 -1.94 -17.44
CA LEU A 659 -9.44 -3.33 -17.83
C LEU A 659 -9.92 -4.20 -16.67
N TYR A 660 -10.35 -3.60 -15.57
CA TYR A 660 -10.95 -4.29 -14.46
C TYR A 660 -12.46 -4.43 -14.65
N TYR A 661 -12.93 -5.67 -14.74
CA TYR A 661 -14.33 -6.01 -15.02
C TYR A 661 -15.16 -6.30 -13.77
N GLY A 662 -14.60 -6.10 -12.57
CA GLY A 662 -15.16 -6.64 -11.32
C GLY A 662 -16.05 -5.70 -10.51
N ALA A 663 -16.09 -4.40 -10.79
CA ALA A 663 -16.79 -3.42 -9.94
C ALA A 663 -17.35 -2.23 -10.73
N TRP A 664 -18.29 -1.50 -10.09
CA TRP A 664 -18.93 -0.29 -10.59
C TRP A 664 -18.00 0.92 -10.73
N GLY A 665 -16.86 0.91 -10.04
CA GLY A 665 -15.88 1.98 -10.05
C GLY A 665 -14.56 1.49 -10.59
N MET A 666 -13.77 2.41 -11.13
CA MET A 666 -12.40 2.08 -11.51
C MET A 666 -11.58 1.76 -10.26
N PRO A 667 -10.89 0.61 -10.22
CA PRO A 667 -10.00 0.29 -9.12
C PRO A 667 -8.85 1.29 -9.10
N ARG A 668 -8.22 1.44 -7.96
CA ARG A 668 -7.01 2.26 -7.84
C ARG A 668 -5.81 1.60 -8.52
N LEU A 669 -5.73 0.28 -8.45
CA LEU A 669 -4.60 -0.51 -8.97
C LEU A 669 -4.89 -1.07 -10.35
N PRO A 670 -3.91 -1.16 -11.24
CA PRO A 670 -4.06 -1.85 -12.51
C PRO A 670 -4.38 -3.33 -12.29
N VAL A 671 -5.17 -3.92 -13.19
CA VAL A 671 -5.64 -5.31 -13.08
C VAL A 671 -4.49 -6.32 -12.96
N THR A 672 -3.32 -5.99 -13.45
CA THR A 672 -2.09 -6.78 -13.32
C THR A 672 -1.69 -7.05 -11.87
N ILE A 673 -1.92 -6.10 -10.97
CA ILE A 673 -1.54 -6.20 -9.55
C ILE A 673 -2.72 -6.06 -8.58
N HIS A 674 -3.93 -5.77 -9.06
CA HIS A 674 -5.10 -5.50 -8.21
C HIS A 674 -5.38 -6.59 -7.18
N ALA A 675 -5.28 -7.86 -7.55
CA ALA A 675 -5.51 -8.99 -6.65
C ALA A 675 -4.22 -9.54 -6.00
N ALA A 676 -3.10 -8.81 -6.05
CA ALA A 676 -1.82 -9.31 -5.54
C ALA A 676 -1.85 -9.50 -4.02
N GLU A 677 -2.44 -8.56 -3.27
CA GLU A 677 -2.58 -8.68 -1.81
C GLU A 677 -3.49 -9.82 -1.40
N ASP A 678 -4.67 -9.91 -2.01
CA ASP A 678 -5.61 -11.00 -1.71
C ASP A 678 -4.96 -12.36 -1.98
N MET A 679 -4.25 -12.50 -3.11
CA MET A 679 -3.52 -13.72 -3.44
C MET A 679 -2.38 -13.99 -2.45
N ALA A 680 -1.66 -12.95 -2.02
CA ALA A 680 -0.62 -13.06 -1.00
C ALA A 680 -1.20 -13.59 0.31
N GLU A 681 -2.31 -13.01 0.76
CA GLU A 681 -2.99 -13.43 1.98
C GLU A 681 -3.51 -14.87 1.90
N TRP A 682 -4.08 -15.27 0.76
CA TRP A 682 -4.56 -16.65 0.57
C TRP A 682 -3.41 -17.65 0.60
N LEU A 683 -2.31 -17.32 -0.05
CA LEU A 683 -1.12 -18.17 -0.04
C LEU A 683 -0.52 -18.28 1.36
N ALA A 684 -0.42 -17.17 2.09
CA ALA A 684 0.03 -17.14 3.49
C ALA A 684 -0.86 -17.98 4.43
N LYS A 685 -2.13 -18.15 4.09
CA LYS A 685 -3.06 -19.05 4.77
C LYS A 685 -3.02 -20.50 4.26
N GLY A 686 -2.12 -20.83 3.32
CA GLY A 686 -1.96 -22.15 2.73
C GLY A 686 -2.97 -22.50 1.64
N TYR A 687 -3.73 -21.53 1.13
CA TYR A 687 -4.67 -21.72 0.02
C TYR A 687 -3.95 -21.53 -1.32
N LEU A 688 -3.45 -22.61 -1.89
CA LEU A 688 -2.89 -22.60 -3.24
C LEU A 688 -4.01 -22.76 -4.29
N PRO A 689 -3.90 -22.12 -5.47
CA PRO A 689 -4.79 -22.40 -6.58
C PRO A 689 -4.75 -23.89 -6.96
N ALA A 690 -5.90 -24.45 -7.34
CA ALA A 690 -6.00 -25.84 -7.75
C ALA A 690 -5.12 -26.16 -8.98
N GLN A 691 -4.89 -25.18 -9.83
CA GLN A 691 -4.00 -25.26 -10.99
C GLN A 691 -2.88 -24.22 -10.86
N ARG A 692 -1.66 -24.63 -11.16
CA ARG A 692 -0.48 -23.73 -11.13
C ARG A 692 -0.44 -22.78 -12.32
N GLU A 693 -1.15 -23.08 -13.39
CA GLU A 693 -1.31 -22.25 -14.58
C GLU A 693 -2.71 -22.38 -15.17
N GLY A 694 -3.17 -21.38 -15.88
CA GLY A 694 -4.48 -21.38 -16.54
C GLY A 694 -4.74 -20.10 -17.32
N ASP A 695 -5.74 -20.17 -18.21
CA ASP A 695 -6.18 -19.11 -19.09
C ASP A 695 -7.49 -18.43 -18.64
N VAL A 696 -7.91 -18.68 -17.40
CA VAL A 696 -9.12 -18.12 -16.79
C VAL A 696 -8.75 -17.32 -15.54
N PRO A 697 -9.05 -16.02 -15.50
CA PRO A 697 -8.74 -15.16 -14.36
C PRO A 697 -9.79 -15.30 -13.25
N PHE A 698 -9.84 -16.46 -12.60
CA PHE A 698 -10.85 -16.84 -11.60
C PHE A 698 -10.84 -15.97 -10.32
N TRP A 699 -9.78 -15.22 -10.09
CA TRP A 699 -9.64 -14.33 -8.92
C TRP A 699 -10.31 -12.96 -9.08
N LEU A 700 -10.73 -12.57 -10.25
CA LEU A 700 -11.35 -11.27 -10.55
C LEU A 700 -12.59 -10.99 -9.69
#